data_73d1308cc1f417b9a13321237e716df3
#
_entry.id   73d1308cc1f417b9a13321237e716df3
#
_cell.length_a   1.000
_cell.length_b   1.000
_cell.length_c   1.000
_cell.angle_alpha   90.00
_cell.angle_beta   90.00
_cell.angle_gamma   90.00
#
_symmetry.space_group_name_H-M   'P 1'
#
loop_
_entity.id
_entity.type
_entity.pdbx_description
1 polymer ?
#
loop_
_entity_poly.entity_id
_entity_poly.type
_entity_poly.pdbx_seq_one_letter_code
_entity_poly.pdbx_strand_id
1 'polypeptide(L)'
;VLKKDEAVEKLKTLRSSSAQQRAYFDSFWSLAGVYTYADQWAYIAPKDNALSVSYLRNITDPRREDIRVTMNRIHADVTRLVSELDPMRIDYELVQRSVRYLVPKLIGKRFFDKYLKQVHALEILSEKNWARFIIGSMIVRRTLTAQGAERFVAGGEKRVRNFQPGVALTYPSEMLRDPSASTTNMARDEEIVAQEKPRTTNWLKRYFGADVKTQSKLGQLLRFQRQFQAAGGLGLDRHATASTLPAVLVQETYYQDPDEVRPWAWAMFSYCDPSVDRDRVIPLGKGLVKNPFFGLPFHPYHYDTQIASPWGRGAPHIQIAGQDILNIAITWLVRNMQAGSGKWMVEKNTMSPPEKARMLNNRLDEVIEYTKQNQYSAAPQRTPPTQVSPAVLDFINGAPTWMKDSLNLSDVQSGKTSKRGESGGAIELKLNQANAPLEMVRRRDDRTTEDLLMGLYCDVLNPRWARLDQVREVLGEDTPDEMVRALLRDDPKKYISHVNLLPSTNRPKTPSEQQQEITTLHGQGVIDNSEDALWELMLRGVNASSDMKNAHDKQLMEINQMLHEGEYVPVYMAENHGYEKRTVAWFVSQPAAMALTEEDRELLTQHYNDHYQAEMAEMQGQQMMQGSPEPGRPSPPSEAFRGSDMANAGAVAPAAQM
;
A
#
# COMPACT_ATOMS: atom_id res chain seq x y z
N VAL A 1 -33.58 -5.91 15.45
CA VAL A 1 -32.74 -4.69 15.66
C VAL A 1 -31.90 -4.87 16.93
N LEU A 2 -30.59 -4.78 16.79
CA LEU A 2 -29.61 -4.93 17.88
C LEU A 2 -29.88 -3.90 19.01
N LYS A 3 -30.01 -4.39 20.28
CA LYS A 3 -30.17 -3.52 21.43
C LYS A 3 -28.83 -3.13 22.04
N LYS A 4 -28.78 -1.94 22.69
CA LYS A 4 -27.55 -1.40 23.29
C LYS A 4 -26.91 -2.36 24.30
N ASP A 5 -27.71 -2.96 25.18
CA ASP A 5 -27.20 -3.85 26.24
C ASP A 5 -26.68 -5.16 25.67
N GLU A 6 -27.29 -5.69 24.62
CA GLU A 6 -26.82 -6.84 23.87
C GLU A 6 -25.49 -6.53 23.16
N ALA A 7 -25.36 -5.36 22.54
CA ALA A 7 -24.14 -4.91 21.92
C ALA A 7 -22.95 -4.82 22.90
N VAL A 8 -23.22 -4.33 24.12
CA VAL A 8 -22.22 -4.27 25.20
C VAL A 8 -21.79 -5.66 25.66
N GLU A 9 -22.73 -6.60 25.84
CA GLU A 9 -22.38 -7.97 26.22
C GLU A 9 -21.60 -8.71 25.12
N LYS A 10 -22.00 -8.57 23.86
CA LYS A 10 -21.23 -9.10 22.73
C LYS A 10 -19.79 -8.56 22.73
N LEU A 11 -19.59 -7.27 22.98
CA LEU A 11 -18.25 -6.66 23.03
C LEU A 11 -17.41 -7.17 24.22
N LYS A 12 -18.02 -7.37 25.39
CA LYS A 12 -17.30 -7.95 26.53
C LYS A 12 -16.81 -9.37 26.24
N THR A 13 -17.68 -10.20 25.66
CA THR A 13 -17.34 -11.57 25.25
C THR A 13 -16.23 -11.55 24.20
N LEU A 14 -16.34 -10.71 23.17
CA LEU A 14 -15.31 -10.53 22.14
C LEU A 14 -13.97 -10.15 22.75
N ARG A 15 -13.98 -9.20 23.69
CA ARG A 15 -12.76 -8.67 24.29
C ARG A 15 -12.01 -9.71 25.11
N SER A 16 -12.70 -10.48 25.94
CA SER A 16 -12.09 -11.54 26.74
C SER A 16 -11.54 -12.67 25.87
N SER A 17 -12.31 -13.16 24.92
CA SER A 17 -11.93 -14.27 24.04
C SER A 17 -10.84 -13.89 23.02
N SER A 18 -10.97 -12.71 22.39
CA SER A 18 -9.97 -12.22 21.43
C SER A 18 -8.62 -11.94 22.07
N ALA A 19 -8.58 -11.48 23.33
CA ALA A 19 -7.34 -11.22 24.04
C ALA A 19 -6.51 -12.51 24.26
N GLN A 20 -7.15 -13.63 24.59
CA GLN A 20 -6.49 -14.92 24.75
C GLN A 20 -5.92 -15.44 23.44
N GLN A 21 -6.72 -15.41 22.38
CA GLN A 21 -6.27 -15.84 21.05
C GLN A 21 -5.12 -14.98 20.53
N ARG A 22 -5.19 -13.67 20.72
CA ARG A 22 -4.20 -12.73 20.23
C ARG A 22 -2.86 -12.82 20.96
N ALA A 23 -2.84 -13.17 22.25
CA ALA A 23 -1.61 -13.26 23.05
C ALA A 23 -0.56 -14.19 22.42
N TYR A 24 -1.00 -15.26 21.77
CA TYR A 24 -0.11 -16.15 21.00
C TYR A 24 0.53 -15.42 19.81
N PHE A 25 -0.26 -14.73 19.01
CA PHE A 25 0.21 -14.02 17.83
C PHE A 25 1.05 -12.79 18.19
N ASP A 26 0.72 -12.05 19.26
CA ASP A 26 1.49 -10.90 19.73
C ASP A 26 2.95 -11.24 20.00
N SER A 27 3.21 -12.43 20.56
CA SER A 27 4.57 -12.91 20.80
C SER A 27 5.34 -13.23 19.51
N PHE A 28 4.67 -13.82 18.53
CA PHE A 28 5.27 -14.09 17.21
C PHE A 28 5.52 -12.79 16.43
N TRP A 29 4.60 -11.84 16.45
CA TRP A 29 4.79 -10.54 15.79
C TRP A 29 5.97 -9.77 16.42
N SER A 30 6.08 -9.83 17.75
CA SER A 30 7.21 -9.25 18.47
C SER A 30 8.54 -9.87 18.06
N LEU A 31 8.59 -11.18 17.97
CA LEU A 31 9.78 -11.92 17.53
C LEU A 31 10.15 -11.57 16.08
N ALA A 32 9.16 -11.54 15.18
CA ALA A 32 9.38 -11.17 13.78
C ALA A 32 9.96 -9.76 13.64
N GLY A 33 9.47 -8.79 14.42
CA GLY A 33 10.02 -7.45 14.46
C GLY A 33 11.47 -7.41 14.94
N VAL A 34 11.80 -8.15 15.99
CA VAL A 34 13.16 -8.27 16.52
C VAL A 34 14.10 -8.85 15.47
N TYR A 35 13.73 -9.94 14.80
CA TYR A 35 14.55 -10.56 13.78
C TYR A 35 14.73 -9.69 12.54
N THR A 36 13.78 -8.83 12.24
CA THR A 36 13.89 -7.92 11.09
C THR A 36 14.78 -6.71 11.36
N TYR A 37 14.69 -6.10 12.55
CA TYR A 37 15.28 -4.77 12.79
C TYR A 37 16.37 -4.73 13.83
N ALA A 38 16.45 -5.71 14.75
CA ALA A 38 17.28 -5.59 15.93
C ALA A 38 18.15 -6.82 16.21
N ASP A 39 18.08 -7.29 17.42
CA ASP A 39 18.86 -8.40 17.94
C ASP A 39 18.19 -9.72 17.59
N GLN A 40 18.80 -10.49 16.71
CA GLN A 40 18.31 -11.80 16.28
C GLN A 40 18.60 -12.93 17.29
N TRP A 41 19.12 -12.59 18.47
CA TRP A 41 19.37 -13.53 19.58
C TRP A 41 18.22 -13.53 20.60
N ALA A 42 16.99 -13.51 20.09
CA ALA A 42 15.77 -13.52 20.89
C ALA A 42 14.99 -14.82 20.67
N TYR A 43 14.19 -15.20 21.65
CA TYR A 43 13.33 -16.38 21.58
C TYR A 43 12.04 -16.16 22.35
N ILE A 44 11.03 -16.99 22.06
CA ILE A 44 9.77 -16.98 22.80
C ILE A 44 9.91 -17.87 24.02
N ALA A 45 9.69 -17.31 25.20
CA ALA A 45 9.68 -18.03 26.46
C ALA A 45 8.33 -17.92 27.16
N PRO A 46 7.86 -18.98 27.84
CA PRO A 46 6.70 -18.89 28.70
C PRO A 46 7.04 -18.00 29.91
N LYS A 47 6.18 -17.04 30.21
CA LYS A 47 6.29 -16.18 31.39
C LYS A 47 4.91 -15.92 31.96
N ASP A 48 4.67 -16.31 33.22
CA ASP A 48 3.44 -16.04 33.96
C ASP A 48 2.16 -16.44 33.18
N ASN A 49 2.11 -17.63 32.60
CA ASN A 49 1.05 -18.16 31.74
C ASN A 49 0.85 -17.43 30.41
N ALA A 50 1.77 -16.56 30.00
CA ALA A 50 1.80 -15.90 28.70
C ALA A 50 3.09 -16.23 27.96
N LEU A 51 3.07 -16.08 26.64
CA LEU A 51 4.29 -16.12 25.83
C LEU A 51 4.90 -14.71 25.75
N SER A 52 6.17 -14.61 25.95
CA SER A 52 6.91 -13.33 25.84
C SER A 52 8.22 -13.52 25.10
N VAL A 53 8.65 -12.47 24.40
CA VAL A 53 9.98 -12.43 23.77
C VAL A 53 11.02 -12.21 24.85
N SER A 54 11.91 -13.16 24.98
CA SER A 54 13.08 -13.08 25.87
C SER A 54 14.34 -12.99 25.02
N TYR A 55 15.26 -12.15 25.45
CA TYR A 55 16.56 -12.05 24.82
C TYR A 55 17.56 -12.95 25.52
N LEU A 56 18.36 -13.65 24.73
CA LEU A 56 19.59 -14.24 25.27
C LEU A 56 20.40 -13.07 25.80
N ARG A 57 20.46 -12.90 27.12
CA ARG A 57 21.17 -11.77 27.74
C ARG A 57 22.52 -11.62 27.08
N ASN A 58 22.81 -10.44 26.55
CA ASN A 58 24.17 -10.04 26.31
C ASN A 58 24.84 -10.09 27.69
N ILE A 59 25.72 -11.06 27.87
CA ILE A 59 26.57 -11.06 29.02
C ILE A 59 27.37 -9.75 28.89
N THR A 60 27.03 -8.79 29.72
CA THR A 60 27.61 -7.45 29.74
C THR A 60 29.05 -7.46 30.22
N ASP A 61 29.66 -8.64 30.28
CA ASP A 61 31.09 -8.75 30.55
C ASP A 61 31.87 -8.54 29.24
N PRO A 62 32.57 -7.43 29.09
CA PRO A 62 33.42 -7.16 27.93
C PRO A 62 34.57 -8.15 27.79
N ARG A 63 34.71 -9.10 28.72
CA ARG A 63 35.74 -10.13 28.73
C ARG A 63 35.39 -11.32 27.85
N ARG A 64 35.19 -11.09 26.55
CA ARG A 64 35.68 -11.99 25.47
C ARG A 64 34.99 -13.28 25.13
N GLU A 65 33.98 -13.80 25.79
CA GLU A 65 33.54 -15.15 25.48
C GLU A 65 32.27 -15.21 24.58
N ASP A 66 31.54 -14.10 24.46
CA ASP A 66 30.27 -14.10 23.74
C ASP A 66 30.22 -13.18 22.52
N ILE A 67 31.16 -13.36 21.61
CA ILE A 67 30.99 -12.74 20.28
C ILE A 67 29.82 -13.43 19.62
N ARG A 68 28.80 -12.63 19.35
CA ARG A 68 27.63 -13.01 18.57
C ARG A 68 27.60 -12.18 17.30
N VAL A 69 27.64 -12.84 16.17
CA VAL A 69 27.60 -12.18 14.86
C VAL A 69 26.23 -12.41 14.26
N THR A 70 25.60 -11.34 13.81
CA THR A 70 24.33 -11.37 13.11
C THR A 70 24.53 -10.98 11.64
N MET A 71 24.13 -11.83 10.74
CA MET A 71 24.03 -11.51 9.31
C MET A 71 22.56 -11.44 8.94
N ASN A 72 21.99 -10.23 9.02
CA ASN A 72 20.54 -10.06 8.85
C ASN A 72 20.08 -10.27 7.40
N ARG A 73 19.78 -11.52 7.06
CA ARG A 73 19.25 -11.88 5.76
C ARG A 73 17.76 -11.59 5.64
N ILE A 74 17.02 -11.75 6.74
CA ILE A 74 15.57 -11.51 6.80
C ILE A 74 15.24 -10.09 6.35
N HIS A 75 15.95 -9.08 6.85
CA HIS A 75 15.71 -7.69 6.46
C HIS A 75 15.89 -7.49 4.94
N ALA A 76 16.93 -8.07 4.36
CA ALA A 76 17.19 -7.96 2.93
C ALA A 76 16.07 -8.62 2.09
N ASP A 77 15.58 -9.78 2.51
CA ASP A 77 14.52 -10.49 1.80
C ASP A 77 13.15 -9.80 1.96
N VAL A 78 12.85 -9.24 3.15
CA VAL A 78 11.64 -8.40 3.36
C VAL A 78 11.70 -7.14 2.50
N THR A 79 12.85 -6.45 2.45
CA THR A 79 13.04 -5.27 1.59
C THR A 79 12.73 -5.60 0.14
N ARG A 80 13.19 -6.75 -0.32
CA ARG A 80 12.94 -7.22 -1.67
C ARG A 80 11.46 -7.53 -1.92
N LEU A 81 10.79 -8.25 -1.03
CA LEU A 81 9.33 -8.49 -1.13
C LEU A 81 8.55 -7.18 -1.21
N VAL A 82 8.93 -6.18 -0.41
CA VAL A 82 8.31 -4.85 -0.48
C VAL A 82 8.51 -4.25 -1.86
N SER A 83 9.75 -4.23 -2.38
CA SER A 83 10.04 -3.62 -3.69
C SER A 83 9.32 -4.31 -4.86
N GLU A 84 9.07 -5.62 -4.78
CA GLU A 84 8.36 -6.39 -5.82
C GLU A 84 6.83 -6.17 -5.79
N LEU A 85 6.27 -5.87 -4.63
CA LEU A 85 4.82 -5.76 -4.42
C LEU A 85 4.38 -4.34 -4.06
N ASP A 86 5.30 -3.37 -4.08
CA ASP A 86 4.95 -1.98 -3.80
C ASP A 86 4.22 -1.35 -4.97
N PRO A 87 3.00 -0.83 -4.76
CA PRO A 87 2.25 -0.20 -5.83
C PRO A 87 2.88 1.15 -6.20
N MET A 88 3.37 1.29 -7.43
CA MET A 88 3.83 2.59 -7.92
C MET A 88 2.68 3.54 -8.22
N ARG A 89 1.50 2.98 -8.52
CA ARG A 89 0.29 3.71 -8.90
C ARG A 89 -0.93 2.86 -8.59
N ILE A 90 -2.05 3.49 -8.34
CA ILE A 90 -3.35 2.82 -8.20
C ILE A 90 -4.14 3.10 -9.48
N ASP A 91 -4.15 2.13 -10.39
CA ASP A 91 -4.96 2.20 -11.61
C ASP A 91 -6.25 1.40 -11.41
N TYR A 92 -7.37 2.08 -11.52
CA TYR A 92 -8.68 1.49 -11.29
C TYR A 92 -9.71 2.04 -12.27
N GLU A 93 -10.78 1.29 -12.44
CA GLU A 93 -11.97 1.70 -13.16
C GLU A 93 -13.19 1.67 -12.24
N LEU A 94 -13.99 2.74 -12.29
CA LEU A 94 -15.32 2.76 -11.67
C LEU A 94 -16.31 2.13 -12.64
N VAL A 95 -17.05 1.10 -12.21
CA VAL A 95 -18.04 0.44 -13.06
C VAL A 95 -19.43 0.99 -12.75
N GLN A 96 -20.03 1.68 -13.72
CA GLN A 96 -21.36 2.25 -13.56
C GLN A 96 -22.46 1.19 -13.67
N ARG A 97 -23.59 1.43 -13.01
CA ARG A 97 -24.78 0.55 -13.07
C ARG A 97 -25.63 0.76 -14.34
N SER A 98 -25.61 1.97 -14.87
CA SER A 98 -26.39 2.36 -16.04
C SER A 98 -25.62 3.41 -16.84
N VAL A 99 -25.90 3.51 -18.13
CA VAL A 99 -25.27 4.50 -19.01
C VAL A 99 -25.58 5.93 -18.61
N ARG A 100 -26.75 6.20 -18.05
CA ARG A 100 -27.13 7.52 -17.51
C ARG A 100 -26.16 8.05 -16.46
N TYR A 101 -25.37 7.14 -15.84
CA TYR A 101 -24.37 7.49 -14.85
C TYR A 101 -22.94 7.54 -15.42
N LEU A 102 -22.77 7.48 -16.74
CA LEU A 102 -21.44 7.52 -17.34
C LEU A 102 -20.75 8.87 -17.03
N VAL A 103 -21.46 9.97 -17.14
CA VAL A 103 -20.92 11.32 -16.87
C VAL A 103 -20.56 11.49 -15.38
N PRO A 104 -21.45 11.22 -14.42
CA PRO A 104 -21.09 11.18 -13.00
C PRO A 104 -19.92 10.27 -12.69
N LYS A 105 -19.79 9.10 -13.36
CA LYS A 105 -18.63 8.20 -13.24
C LYS A 105 -17.33 8.89 -13.66
N LEU A 106 -17.31 9.55 -14.82
CA LEU A 106 -16.10 10.20 -15.36
C LEU A 106 -15.64 11.37 -14.48
N ILE A 107 -16.57 12.22 -14.06
CA ILE A 107 -16.31 13.32 -13.13
C ILE A 107 -15.85 12.75 -11.78
N GLY A 108 -16.56 11.71 -11.30
CA GLY A 108 -16.24 11.03 -10.04
C GLY A 108 -14.87 10.39 -10.05
N LYS A 109 -14.44 9.78 -11.16
CA LYS A 109 -13.09 9.25 -11.29
C LYS A 109 -12.03 10.36 -11.21
N ARG A 110 -12.22 11.47 -11.95
CA ARG A 110 -11.31 12.64 -11.92
C ARG A 110 -11.20 13.24 -10.51
N PHE A 111 -12.33 13.35 -9.83
CA PHE A 111 -12.39 13.79 -8.44
C PHE A 111 -11.61 12.83 -7.53
N PHE A 112 -11.88 11.54 -7.64
CA PHE A 112 -11.31 10.54 -6.74
C PHE A 112 -9.80 10.34 -6.95
N ASP A 113 -9.31 10.44 -8.18
CA ASP A 113 -7.86 10.43 -8.48
C ASP A 113 -7.12 11.57 -7.75
N LYS A 114 -7.70 12.76 -7.73
CA LYS A 114 -7.14 13.91 -6.98
C LYS A 114 -7.27 13.69 -5.47
N TYR A 115 -8.40 13.17 -5.02
CA TYR A 115 -8.66 12.92 -3.61
C TYR A 115 -7.72 11.85 -3.02
N LEU A 116 -7.47 10.76 -3.73
CA LEU A 116 -6.52 9.72 -3.31
C LEU A 116 -5.11 10.28 -3.08
N LYS A 117 -4.68 11.25 -3.90
CA LYS A 117 -3.41 11.96 -3.70
C LYS A 117 -3.44 12.84 -2.44
N GLN A 118 -4.55 13.57 -2.23
CA GLN A 118 -4.71 14.44 -1.05
C GLN A 118 -4.69 13.66 0.27
N VAL A 119 -5.24 12.43 0.31
CA VAL A 119 -5.26 11.59 1.50
C VAL A 119 -4.05 10.65 1.60
N HIS A 120 -3.06 10.81 0.73
CA HIS A 120 -1.83 10.00 0.70
C HIS A 120 -2.10 8.48 0.68
N ALA A 121 -3.13 8.06 -0.05
CA ALA A 121 -3.58 6.67 -0.08
C ALA A 121 -2.48 5.72 -0.57
N LEU A 122 -1.70 6.13 -1.58
CA LEU A 122 -0.60 5.34 -2.14
C LEU A 122 0.51 5.10 -1.11
N GLU A 123 0.90 6.14 -0.36
CA GLU A 123 1.93 6.07 0.68
C GLU A 123 1.51 5.10 1.79
N ILE A 124 0.24 5.15 2.21
CA ILE A 124 -0.31 4.24 3.22
C ILE A 124 -0.34 2.80 2.72
N LEU A 125 -0.67 2.58 1.44
CA LEU A 125 -0.63 1.24 0.84
C LEU A 125 0.81 0.70 0.70
N SER A 126 1.79 1.56 0.47
CA SER A 126 3.22 1.20 0.50
C SER A 126 3.67 0.85 1.92
N GLU A 127 3.38 1.70 2.91
CA GLU A 127 3.70 1.45 4.32
C GLU A 127 3.05 0.17 4.85
N LYS A 128 1.82 -0.13 4.43
CA LYS A 128 1.12 -1.40 4.71
C LYS A 128 1.98 -2.61 4.32
N ASN A 129 2.68 -2.56 3.19
CA ASN A 129 3.47 -3.69 2.69
C ASN A 129 4.62 -4.01 3.65
N TRP A 130 5.34 -3.01 4.14
CA TRP A 130 6.38 -3.22 5.14
C TRP A 130 5.86 -3.97 6.37
N ALA A 131 4.80 -3.44 6.98
CA ALA A 131 4.23 -4.05 8.18
C ALA A 131 3.70 -5.47 7.91
N ARG A 132 3.00 -5.67 6.79
CA ARG A 132 2.42 -6.95 6.40
C ARG A 132 3.47 -8.04 6.20
N PHE A 133 4.57 -7.74 5.52
CA PHE A 133 5.62 -8.74 5.28
C PHE A 133 6.36 -9.12 6.54
N ILE A 134 6.45 -8.24 7.53
CA ILE A 134 7.08 -8.53 8.82
C ILE A 134 6.16 -9.33 9.72
N ILE A 135 4.94 -8.84 9.95
CA ILE A 135 4.03 -9.43 10.95
C ILE A 135 2.98 -10.38 10.35
N GLY A 136 2.88 -10.44 9.02
CA GLY A 136 1.98 -11.35 8.31
C GLY A 136 0.62 -10.77 7.97
N SER A 137 0.16 -9.80 8.72
CA SER A 137 -1.15 -9.15 8.53
C SER A 137 -1.04 -7.66 8.80
N MET A 138 -1.75 -6.87 8.00
CA MET A 138 -1.93 -5.44 8.24
C MET A 138 -3.34 -5.03 7.82
N ILE A 139 -3.94 -4.12 8.54
CA ILE A 139 -5.30 -3.64 8.25
C ILE A 139 -5.22 -2.18 7.77
N VAL A 140 -5.75 -1.91 6.60
CA VAL A 140 -6.02 -0.55 6.16
C VAL A 140 -7.43 -0.19 6.58
N ARG A 141 -7.56 0.87 7.34
CA ARG A 141 -8.83 1.34 7.85
C ARG A 141 -9.25 2.61 7.15
N ARG A 142 -10.50 2.68 6.73
CA ARG A 142 -11.14 3.94 6.35
C ARG A 142 -11.44 4.76 7.60
N THR A 143 -11.08 6.03 7.57
CA THR A 143 -11.26 6.92 8.71
C THR A 143 -12.10 8.13 8.30
N LEU A 144 -12.84 8.69 9.24
CA LEU A 144 -13.21 10.09 9.19
C LEU A 144 -12.16 10.88 9.96
N THR A 145 -11.95 12.15 9.67
CA THR A 145 -11.02 12.95 10.48
C THR A 145 -11.32 12.74 11.95
N ALA A 146 -10.28 12.80 12.79
CA ALA A 146 -10.41 12.51 14.23
C ALA A 146 -11.54 13.30 14.94
N GLN A 147 -12.01 14.38 14.34
CA GLN A 147 -13.15 15.17 14.84
C GLN A 147 -14.50 14.74 14.25
N GLY A 148 -14.48 13.95 13.18
CA GLY A 148 -15.68 13.59 12.44
C GLY A 148 -16.39 12.37 12.98
N ALA A 149 -15.71 11.23 13.07
CA ALA A 149 -16.32 9.96 13.48
C ALA A 149 -16.84 10.02 14.93
N GLU A 150 -16.03 10.53 15.84
CA GLU A 150 -16.37 10.64 17.24
C GLU A 150 -17.55 11.59 17.48
N ARG A 151 -17.59 12.73 16.78
CA ARG A 151 -18.73 13.66 16.88
C ARG A 151 -19.99 13.10 16.27
N PHE A 152 -19.88 12.36 15.17
CA PHE A 152 -21.00 11.69 14.55
C PHE A 152 -21.62 10.68 15.53
N VAL A 153 -20.80 9.82 16.12
CA VAL A 153 -21.25 8.81 17.10
C VAL A 153 -21.75 9.44 18.40
N ALA A 154 -21.15 10.58 18.81
CA ALA A 154 -21.66 11.36 19.94
C ALA A 154 -23.01 12.06 19.68
N GLY A 155 -23.49 12.03 18.43
CA GLY A 155 -24.77 12.63 18.05
C GLY A 155 -24.70 14.10 17.68
N GLY A 156 -23.50 14.61 17.35
CA GLY A 156 -23.24 16.01 17.00
C GLY A 156 -23.37 16.36 15.52
N GLU A 157 -24.20 15.67 14.75
CA GLU A 157 -24.31 15.79 13.28
C GLU A 157 -24.48 17.22 12.78
N LYS A 158 -25.23 18.05 13.52
CA LYS A 158 -25.60 19.42 13.06
C LYS A 158 -24.44 20.42 13.07
N ARG A 159 -23.26 20.12 13.61
CA ARG A 159 -22.18 21.11 13.81
C ARG A 159 -20.87 20.77 13.15
N VAL A 160 -20.77 19.65 12.46
CA VAL A 160 -19.49 19.25 11.84
C VAL A 160 -19.41 19.84 10.44
N ARG A 161 -18.53 20.80 10.26
CA ARG A 161 -18.38 21.50 8.98
C ARG A 161 -17.44 20.78 7.99
N ASN A 162 -16.48 20.00 8.46
CA ASN A 162 -15.45 19.41 7.60
C ASN A 162 -15.24 17.94 7.96
N PHE A 163 -16.03 17.05 7.37
CA PHE A 163 -15.72 15.62 7.33
C PHE A 163 -14.78 15.34 6.17
N GLN A 164 -13.62 14.80 6.45
CA GLN A 164 -12.73 14.29 5.42
C GLN A 164 -12.52 12.81 5.68
N PRO A 165 -13.17 11.93 4.92
CA PRO A 165 -12.83 10.53 4.90
C PRO A 165 -11.36 10.35 4.50
N GLY A 166 -10.69 9.39 5.07
CA GLY A 166 -9.29 9.13 4.80
C GLY A 166 -8.97 7.66 4.97
N VAL A 167 -7.71 7.34 4.90
CA VAL A 167 -7.19 6.00 5.16
C VAL A 167 -6.11 6.07 6.24
N ALA A 168 -5.99 5.01 7.03
CA ALA A 168 -4.96 4.89 8.05
C ALA A 168 -4.61 3.42 8.27
N LEU A 169 -3.42 3.17 8.78
CA LEU A 169 -3.01 1.85 9.19
C LEU A 169 -3.54 1.50 10.57
N THR A 170 -3.96 0.26 10.73
CA THR A 170 -4.36 -0.32 12.00
C THR A 170 -3.60 -1.62 12.18
N TYR A 171 -2.86 -1.71 13.27
CA TYR A 171 -2.08 -2.91 13.57
C TYR A 171 -2.98 -4.04 14.06
N PRO A 172 -2.66 -5.30 13.73
CA PRO A 172 -3.39 -6.46 14.24
C PRO A 172 -3.52 -6.49 15.77
N SER A 173 -2.52 -5.98 16.49
CA SER A 173 -2.52 -5.85 17.95
C SER A 173 -3.57 -4.88 18.49
N GLU A 174 -4.13 -4.02 17.67
CA GLU A 174 -5.23 -3.11 18.01
C GLU A 174 -6.62 -3.71 17.72
N MET A 175 -6.68 -4.85 17.02
CA MET A 175 -7.94 -5.45 16.58
C MET A 175 -8.42 -6.51 17.55
N LEU A 176 -9.71 -6.48 17.80
CA LEU A 176 -10.44 -7.54 18.48
C LEU A 176 -11.30 -8.22 17.42
N ARG A 177 -10.98 -9.47 17.13
CA ARG A 177 -11.68 -10.31 16.16
C ARG A 177 -12.41 -11.43 16.84
N ASP A 178 -13.46 -11.93 16.22
CA ASP A 178 -14.22 -13.06 16.71
C ASP A 178 -13.29 -14.30 16.78
N PRO A 179 -13.22 -15.00 17.92
CA PRO A 179 -12.42 -16.22 18.05
C PRO A 179 -12.85 -17.35 17.12
N SER A 180 -14.11 -17.36 16.71
CA SER A 180 -14.65 -18.33 15.76
C SER A 180 -14.28 -18.02 14.31
N ALA A 181 -13.70 -16.85 14.04
CA ALA A 181 -13.27 -16.46 12.70
C ALA A 181 -12.22 -17.42 12.16
N SER A 182 -12.57 -18.15 11.13
CA SER A 182 -11.73 -19.15 10.48
C SER A 182 -11.04 -18.62 9.22
N THR A 183 -11.47 -17.48 8.72
CA THR A 183 -10.92 -16.87 7.51
C THR A 183 -10.35 -15.48 7.76
N THR A 184 -9.60 -15.01 6.80
CA THR A 184 -9.00 -13.68 6.83
C THR A 184 -10.00 -12.56 6.46
N ASN A 185 -11.19 -12.91 5.98
CA ASN A 185 -12.21 -11.95 5.54
C ASN A 185 -13.12 -11.55 6.71
N MET A 186 -12.83 -10.41 7.35
CA MET A 186 -13.59 -9.87 8.47
C MET A 186 -15.06 -9.59 8.14
N ALA A 187 -15.34 -9.10 6.93
CA ALA A 187 -16.67 -8.68 6.57
C ALA A 187 -17.64 -9.85 6.37
N ARG A 188 -17.12 -11.03 6.10
CA ARG A 188 -17.88 -12.22 5.74
C ARG A 188 -18.13 -13.16 6.90
N ASP A 189 -17.13 -13.35 7.75
CA ASP A 189 -17.11 -14.43 8.76
C ASP A 189 -17.41 -13.93 10.17
N GLU A 190 -17.45 -12.63 10.42
CA GLU A 190 -17.55 -12.08 11.75
C GLU A 190 -18.84 -11.28 11.94
N GLU A 191 -19.49 -11.45 13.07
CA GLU A 191 -20.66 -10.65 13.45
C GLU A 191 -20.30 -9.34 14.15
N ILE A 192 -19.10 -9.29 14.73
CA ILE A 192 -18.59 -8.16 15.50
C ILE A 192 -17.10 -7.99 15.28
N VAL A 193 -16.68 -6.77 15.00
CA VAL A 193 -15.26 -6.39 14.87
C VAL A 193 -15.04 -5.10 15.65
N ALA A 194 -13.97 -5.05 16.44
CA ALA A 194 -13.63 -3.85 17.17
C ALA A 194 -12.14 -3.49 17.02
N GLN A 195 -11.86 -2.19 17.07
CA GLN A 195 -10.52 -1.66 17.26
C GLN A 195 -10.39 -1.09 18.66
N GLU A 196 -9.37 -1.51 19.41
CA GLU A 196 -9.07 -1.01 20.74
C GLU A 196 -7.79 -0.17 20.73
N LYS A 197 -7.90 1.09 21.14
CA LYS A 197 -6.75 2.03 21.21
C LYS A 197 -6.71 2.77 22.54
N PRO A 198 -5.52 3.00 23.12
CA PRO A 198 -5.38 3.90 24.26
C PRO A 198 -5.63 5.35 23.82
N ARG A 199 -6.45 6.04 24.62
CA ARG A 199 -6.79 7.46 24.43
C ARG A 199 -6.71 8.18 25.76
N THR A 200 -6.24 9.43 25.72
CA THR A 200 -6.18 10.26 26.93
C THR A 200 -7.57 10.64 27.41
N THR A 201 -7.72 10.87 28.71
CA THR A 201 -8.99 11.34 29.28
C THR A 201 -9.41 12.69 28.71
N ASN A 202 -8.47 13.56 28.36
CA ASN A 202 -8.74 14.83 27.67
C ASN A 202 -9.39 14.62 26.30
N TRP A 203 -8.98 13.58 25.56
CA TRP A 203 -9.62 13.21 24.30
C TRP A 203 -11.08 12.80 24.51
N LEU A 204 -11.37 11.97 25.54
CA LEU A 204 -12.75 11.60 25.89
C LEU A 204 -13.61 12.80 26.25
N LYS A 205 -13.07 13.70 27.08
CA LYS A 205 -13.76 14.93 27.46
C LYS A 205 -14.07 15.82 26.25
N ARG A 206 -13.11 15.95 25.34
CA ARG A 206 -13.23 16.78 24.13
C ARG A 206 -14.31 16.26 23.16
N TYR A 207 -14.35 14.95 22.94
CA TYR A 207 -15.20 14.38 21.89
C TYR A 207 -16.52 13.84 22.40
N PHE A 208 -16.58 13.33 23.61
CA PHE A 208 -17.77 12.70 24.19
C PHE A 208 -18.29 13.42 25.43
N GLY A 209 -17.61 14.45 25.93
CA GLY A 209 -17.97 15.14 27.16
C GLY A 209 -17.79 14.27 28.42
N ALA A 210 -17.14 13.11 28.29
CA ALA A 210 -16.97 12.17 29.40
C ALA A 210 -15.78 12.58 30.26
N ASP A 211 -16.01 12.89 31.53
CA ASP A 211 -14.96 13.19 32.51
C ASP A 211 -14.58 11.92 33.28
N VAL A 212 -13.52 11.26 32.84
CA VAL A 212 -13.09 9.97 33.37
C VAL A 212 -11.84 10.16 34.25
N LYS A 213 -11.94 9.71 35.51
CA LYS A 213 -10.80 9.66 36.44
C LYS A 213 -10.18 8.27 36.38
N THR A 214 -8.92 8.15 35.99
CA THR A 214 -8.20 6.87 35.88
C THR A 214 -6.81 6.97 36.48
N GLN A 215 -6.31 5.86 37.01
CA GLN A 215 -4.92 5.70 37.41
C GLN A 215 -4.04 5.16 36.26
N SER A 216 -4.64 4.62 35.21
CA SER A 216 -3.92 4.11 34.03
C SER A 216 -3.22 5.25 33.29
N LYS A 217 -1.98 5.00 32.86
CA LYS A 217 -1.15 5.98 32.13
C LYS A 217 -1.01 5.56 30.66
N LEU A 218 -1.02 6.54 29.77
CA LEU A 218 -0.90 6.31 28.33
C LEU A 218 0.33 5.46 27.97
N GLY A 219 1.49 5.75 28.58
CA GLY A 219 2.69 4.99 28.34
C GLY A 219 2.61 3.52 28.74
N GLN A 220 1.88 3.21 29.82
CA GLN A 220 1.64 1.81 30.23
C GLN A 220 0.76 1.08 29.24
N LEU A 221 -0.34 1.71 28.79
CA LEU A 221 -1.27 1.13 27.83
C LEU A 221 -0.64 0.93 26.45
N LEU A 222 0.18 1.88 26.01
CA LEU A 222 0.93 1.75 24.77
C LEU A 222 1.96 0.61 24.83
N ARG A 223 2.67 0.44 25.96
CA ARG A 223 3.59 -0.70 26.13
C ARG A 223 2.88 -2.02 25.99
N PHE A 224 1.69 -2.12 26.53
CA PHE A 224 0.88 -3.35 26.46
C PHE A 224 0.44 -3.65 25.01
N GLN A 225 0.00 -2.65 24.24
CA GLN A 225 -0.44 -2.83 22.87
C GLN A 225 0.68 -2.95 21.83
N ARG A 226 1.81 -2.31 22.10
CA ARG A 226 2.92 -2.20 21.15
C ARG A 226 4.15 -3.00 21.56
N GLN A 227 3.97 -4.12 22.25
CA GLN A 227 5.09 -4.96 22.70
C GLN A 227 6.01 -5.36 21.53
N PHE A 228 5.44 -5.64 20.36
CA PHE A 228 6.23 -5.98 19.18
C PHE A 228 7.05 -4.80 18.61
N GLN A 229 6.55 -3.56 18.72
CA GLN A 229 7.31 -2.38 18.29
C GLN A 229 8.46 -2.07 19.24
N ALA A 230 8.23 -2.21 20.54
CA ALA A 230 9.26 -2.02 21.56
C ALA A 230 10.38 -3.08 21.46
N ALA A 231 10.03 -4.33 21.15
CA ALA A 231 10.98 -5.40 20.94
C ALA A 231 11.87 -5.18 19.69
N GLY A 232 11.35 -4.50 18.65
CA GLY A 232 12.08 -4.22 17.41
C GLY A 232 13.20 -3.18 17.51
N GLY A 233 13.51 -2.66 18.68
CA GLY A 233 14.64 -1.74 18.87
C GLY A 233 14.50 -0.37 18.18
N LEU A 234 13.37 -0.11 17.54
CA LEU A 234 13.04 1.19 16.97
C LEU A 234 12.83 2.15 18.13
N GLY A 235 13.81 2.99 18.40
CA GLY A 235 13.88 3.91 19.55
C GLY A 235 12.74 4.94 19.65
N LEU A 236 11.77 4.89 18.75
CA LEU A 236 10.59 5.73 18.70
C LEU A 236 9.65 5.55 19.91
N ASP A 237 9.66 4.38 20.53
CA ASP A 237 8.72 4.07 21.62
C ASP A 237 9.17 4.48 23.01
N ARG A 238 10.45 4.81 23.22
CA ARG A 238 10.92 5.21 24.55
C ARG A 238 10.24 6.48 25.06
N HIS A 239 9.97 7.44 24.18
CA HIS A 239 9.27 8.68 24.54
C HIS A 239 7.76 8.47 24.72
N ALA A 240 7.11 7.70 23.84
CA ALA A 240 5.68 7.41 23.96
C ALA A 240 5.37 6.57 25.22
N THR A 241 6.21 5.61 25.54
CA THR A 241 6.06 4.76 26.74
C THR A 241 6.40 5.44 28.05
N ALA A 242 7.07 6.60 28.02
CA ALA A 242 7.32 7.44 29.18
C ALA A 242 6.15 8.37 29.54
N SER A 243 5.11 8.44 28.70
CA SER A 243 3.97 9.33 28.91
C SER A 243 3.22 8.98 30.21
N THR A 244 3.09 9.98 31.08
CA THR A 244 2.35 9.89 32.35
C THR A 244 0.91 10.39 32.23
N LEU A 245 0.46 10.76 31.03
CA LEU A 245 -0.90 11.26 30.80
C LEU A 245 -1.94 10.18 31.17
N PRO A 246 -3.01 10.55 31.91
CA PRO A 246 -4.09 9.62 32.23
C PRO A 246 -4.80 9.20 30.95
N ALA A 247 -4.99 7.90 30.79
CA ALA A 247 -5.56 7.32 29.58
C ALA A 247 -6.37 6.05 29.87
N VAL A 248 -7.27 5.72 28.98
CA VAL A 248 -8.09 4.50 28.99
C VAL A 248 -8.04 3.82 27.64
N LEU A 249 -8.49 2.58 27.57
CA LEU A 249 -8.68 1.86 26.32
C LEU A 249 -10.04 2.22 25.71
N VAL A 250 -10.03 2.76 24.51
CA VAL A 250 -11.25 3.10 23.78
C VAL A 250 -11.45 2.06 22.68
N GLN A 251 -12.65 1.50 22.63
CA GLN A 251 -13.09 0.57 21.61
C GLN A 251 -14.00 1.29 20.62
N GLU A 252 -13.73 1.08 19.34
CA GLU A 252 -14.61 1.41 18.24
C GLU A 252 -15.07 0.11 17.61
N THR A 253 -16.35 -0.19 17.77
CA THR A 253 -16.94 -1.50 17.47
C THR A 253 -17.97 -1.39 16.38
N TYR A 254 -17.99 -2.36 15.48
CA TYR A 254 -18.97 -2.50 14.40
C TYR A 254 -19.69 -3.83 14.55
N TYR A 255 -21.00 -3.80 14.34
CA TYR A 255 -21.88 -4.95 14.49
C TYR A 255 -22.57 -5.25 13.17
N GLN A 256 -22.60 -6.52 12.83
CA GLN A 256 -23.44 -7.03 11.76
C GLN A 256 -24.86 -7.22 12.26
N ASP A 257 -25.84 -6.80 11.48
CA ASP A 257 -27.27 -7.06 11.74
C ASP A 257 -27.85 -7.67 10.46
N PRO A 258 -28.16 -8.98 10.48
CA PRO A 258 -28.65 -9.68 9.30
C PRO A 258 -30.05 -9.19 8.86
N ASP A 259 -30.82 -8.56 9.75
CA ASP A 259 -32.13 -8.01 9.45
C ASP A 259 -32.07 -6.66 8.72
N GLU A 260 -30.90 -6.02 8.71
CA GLU A 260 -30.72 -4.73 8.03
C GLU A 260 -30.25 -4.94 6.58
N VAL A 261 -30.67 -4.06 5.68
CA VAL A 261 -30.25 -4.06 4.26
C VAL A 261 -28.73 -3.98 4.09
N ARG A 262 -28.07 -3.39 5.08
CA ARG A 262 -26.61 -3.31 5.16
C ARG A 262 -26.14 -4.17 6.31
N PRO A 263 -25.34 -5.22 6.06
CA PRO A 263 -24.90 -6.13 7.12
C PRO A 263 -24.24 -5.40 8.29
N TRP A 264 -23.34 -4.47 8.02
CA TRP A 264 -22.60 -3.69 9.03
C TRP A 264 -23.31 -2.35 9.32
N ALA A 265 -24.52 -2.44 9.88
CA ALA A 265 -25.41 -1.29 10.04
C ALA A 265 -25.12 -0.47 11.29
N TRP A 266 -24.51 -1.06 12.32
CA TRP A 266 -24.36 -0.45 13.63
C TRP A 266 -22.92 -0.24 14.05
N ALA A 267 -22.68 0.85 14.78
CA ALA A 267 -21.38 1.18 15.38
C ALA A 267 -21.56 1.68 16.82
N MET A 268 -20.56 1.43 17.66
CA MET A 268 -20.51 1.89 19.04
C MET A 268 -19.10 2.31 19.42
N PHE A 269 -18.97 3.47 20.06
CA PHE A 269 -17.79 3.82 20.83
C PHE A 269 -18.00 3.49 22.31
N SER A 270 -17.00 2.86 22.91
CA SER A 270 -16.98 2.55 24.33
C SER A 270 -15.57 2.71 24.90
N TYR A 271 -15.45 2.70 26.20
CA TYR A 271 -14.14 2.65 26.84
C TYR A 271 -14.12 1.66 27.99
N CYS A 272 -12.95 1.21 28.35
CA CYS A 272 -12.68 0.49 29.56
C CYS A 272 -11.46 1.10 30.28
N ASP A 273 -11.50 1.06 31.60
CA ASP A 273 -10.37 1.47 32.44
C ASP A 273 -9.72 0.24 33.06
N PRO A 274 -8.54 -0.18 32.56
CA PRO A 274 -7.83 -1.35 33.09
C PRO A 274 -7.38 -1.20 34.55
N SER A 275 -7.37 0.02 35.11
CA SER A 275 -7.02 0.25 36.52
C SER A 275 -8.15 -0.03 37.48
N VAL A 276 -9.39 -0.05 36.98
CA VAL A 276 -10.60 -0.31 37.78
C VAL A 276 -11.11 -1.71 37.52
N ASP A 277 -11.44 -1.97 36.26
CA ASP A 277 -11.98 -3.25 35.82
C ASP A 277 -11.70 -3.40 34.29
N ARG A 278 -10.94 -4.42 33.94
CA ARG A 278 -10.62 -4.71 32.54
C ARG A 278 -11.83 -5.10 31.71
N ASP A 279 -12.81 -5.71 32.28
CA ASP A 279 -13.95 -6.28 31.56
C ASP A 279 -15.15 -5.34 31.54
N ARG A 280 -15.08 -4.25 32.28
CA ARG A 280 -16.15 -3.25 32.33
C ARG A 280 -16.09 -2.35 31.09
N VAL A 281 -17.02 -2.56 30.16
CA VAL A 281 -17.22 -1.75 28.96
C VAL A 281 -18.26 -0.67 29.22
N ILE A 282 -17.91 0.59 29.02
CA ILE A 282 -18.79 1.73 29.23
C ILE A 282 -19.03 2.42 27.89
N PRO A 283 -20.27 2.41 27.36
CA PRO A 283 -20.56 3.10 26.07
C PRO A 283 -20.37 4.61 26.17
N LEU A 284 -19.89 5.21 25.13
CA LEU A 284 -19.67 6.66 24.96
C LEU A 284 -20.78 7.28 24.10
N GLY A 285 -21.06 8.56 24.31
CA GLY A 285 -22.05 9.30 23.54
C GLY A 285 -23.45 8.70 23.62
N LYS A 286 -24.11 8.52 22.48
CA LYS A 286 -25.42 7.89 22.37
C LYS A 286 -25.42 6.37 22.57
N GLY A 287 -24.22 5.76 22.66
CA GLY A 287 -24.04 4.32 22.65
C GLY A 287 -24.11 3.75 21.22
N LEU A 288 -25.08 2.86 20.96
CA LEU A 288 -25.26 2.26 19.63
C LEU A 288 -25.85 3.27 18.64
N VAL A 289 -25.19 3.44 17.49
CA VAL A 289 -25.59 4.36 16.42
C VAL A 289 -25.48 3.68 15.06
N LYS A 290 -26.12 4.24 14.04
CA LYS A 290 -25.94 3.75 12.66
C LYS A 290 -24.51 3.99 12.19
N ASN A 291 -23.93 2.96 11.57
CA ASN A 291 -22.58 3.02 11.00
C ASN A 291 -22.44 4.21 10.04
N PRO A 292 -21.47 5.12 10.26
CA PRO A 292 -21.25 6.23 9.37
C PRO A 292 -20.60 5.82 8.03
N PHE A 293 -19.88 4.70 8.00
CA PHE A 293 -19.17 4.22 6.81
C PHE A 293 -20.05 3.37 5.90
N PHE A 294 -19.60 3.22 4.66
CA PHE A 294 -20.15 2.24 3.75
C PHE A 294 -19.61 0.84 4.08
N GLY A 295 -20.38 0.04 4.83
CA GLY A 295 -19.97 -1.28 5.28
C GLY A 295 -18.90 -1.25 6.38
N LEU A 296 -18.15 -2.33 6.52
CA LEU A 296 -17.05 -2.43 7.50
C LEU A 296 -15.87 -1.57 7.05
N PRO A 297 -15.33 -0.66 7.90
CA PRO A 297 -14.23 0.21 7.50
C PRO A 297 -12.85 -0.44 7.56
N PHE A 298 -12.73 -1.71 7.91
CA PHE A 298 -11.47 -2.45 8.05
C PHE A 298 -11.21 -3.36 6.87
N HIS A 299 -10.05 -3.20 6.23
CA HIS A 299 -9.63 -3.95 5.05
C HIS A 299 -8.33 -4.70 5.37
N PRO A 300 -8.40 -6.02 5.66
CA PRO A 300 -7.25 -6.80 6.06
C PRO A 300 -6.43 -7.24 4.84
N TYR A 301 -5.12 -7.05 4.92
CA TYR A 301 -4.13 -7.52 3.97
C TYR A 301 -3.24 -8.56 4.63
N HIS A 302 -3.03 -9.69 3.97
CA HIS A 302 -2.25 -10.80 4.51
C HIS A 302 -1.15 -11.20 3.52
N TYR A 303 0.02 -11.59 4.06
CA TYR A 303 1.09 -12.14 3.23
C TYR A 303 0.88 -13.63 3.00
N ASP A 304 1.07 -14.45 4.03
CA ASP A 304 0.86 -15.89 3.98
C ASP A 304 -0.32 -16.26 4.88
N THR A 305 -1.39 -16.80 4.27
CA THR A 305 -2.62 -17.14 4.99
C THR A 305 -2.54 -18.56 5.54
N GLN A 306 -2.89 -18.72 6.80
CA GLN A 306 -2.99 -20.02 7.44
C GLN A 306 -4.43 -20.55 7.38
N ILE A 307 -4.57 -21.88 7.28
CA ILE A 307 -5.87 -22.54 7.36
C ILE A 307 -6.43 -22.36 8.79
N ALA A 308 -7.72 -22.03 8.88
CA ALA A 308 -8.44 -21.80 10.14
C ALA A 308 -7.79 -20.75 11.06
N SER A 309 -7.16 -19.73 10.47
CA SER A 309 -6.60 -18.61 11.22
C SER A 309 -7.06 -17.29 10.63
N PRO A 310 -7.50 -16.34 11.47
CA PRO A 310 -7.82 -15.00 11.04
C PRO A 310 -6.58 -14.14 10.71
N TRP A 311 -5.39 -14.63 11.05
CA TRP A 311 -4.12 -13.92 10.89
C TRP A 311 -3.18 -14.66 9.95
N GLY A 312 -2.40 -13.89 9.18
CA GLY A 312 -1.35 -14.41 8.31
C GLY A 312 0.00 -14.51 9.03
N ARG A 313 0.95 -15.20 8.40
CA ARG A 313 2.36 -15.24 8.80
C ARG A 313 3.18 -14.26 7.99
N GLY A 314 4.18 -13.62 8.63
CA GLY A 314 5.17 -12.79 7.96
C GLY A 314 6.35 -13.61 7.41
N ALA A 315 7.13 -13.00 6.54
CA ALA A 315 8.35 -13.60 6.01
C ALA A 315 9.35 -14.03 7.12
N PRO A 316 9.56 -13.23 8.18
CA PRO A 316 10.45 -13.66 9.28
C PRO A 316 10.03 -14.97 9.91
N HIS A 317 8.73 -15.24 10.10
CA HIS A 317 8.25 -16.48 10.70
C HIS A 317 8.69 -17.73 9.92
N ILE A 318 8.83 -17.59 8.60
CA ILE A 318 9.28 -18.68 7.71
C ILE A 318 10.80 -18.84 7.81
N GLN A 319 11.54 -17.76 8.02
CA GLN A 319 12.99 -17.70 7.90
C GLN A 319 13.74 -17.77 9.25
N ILE A 320 13.08 -17.57 10.40
CA ILE A 320 13.74 -17.50 11.73
C ILE A 320 14.68 -18.69 11.95
N ALA A 321 14.21 -19.91 11.71
CA ALA A 321 15.03 -21.12 11.93
C ALA A 321 16.29 -21.14 11.05
N GLY A 322 16.17 -20.77 9.78
CA GLY A 322 17.32 -20.67 8.87
C GLY A 322 18.29 -19.55 9.27
N GLN A 323 17.74 -18.42 9.73
CA GLN A 323 18.52 -17.30 10.21
C GLN A 323 19.31 -17.62 11.48
N ASP A 324 18.71 -18.38 12.41
CA ASP A 324 19.39 -18.83 13.64
C ASP A 324 20.58 -19.71 13.32
N ILE A 325 20.40 -20.70 12.44
CA ILE A 325 21.49 -21.60 12.04
C ILE A 325 22.60 -20.80 11.34
N LEU A 326 22.24 -19.86 10.47
CA LEU A 326 23.21 -18.99 9.79
C LEU A 326 24.01 -18.15 10.80
N ASN A 327 23.35 -17.51 11.75
CA ASN A 327 23.99 -16.72 12.80
C ASN A 327 24.92 -17.55 13.68
N ILE A 328 24.50 -18.76 14.04
CA ILE A 328 25.32 -19.73 14.80
C ILE A 328 26.57 -20.11 13.99
N ALA A 329 26.41 -20.46 12.72
CA ALA A 329 27.51 -20.86 11.85
C ALA A 329 28.57 -19.74 11.67
N ILE A 330 28.11 -18.51 11.44
CA ILE A 330 28.99 -17.35 11.29
C ILE A 330 29.67 -17.02 12.63
N THR A 331 28.92 -17.06 13.72
CA THR A 331 29.49 -16.83 15.06
C THR A 331 30.57 -17.86 15.39
N TRP A 332 30.31 -19.13 15.07
CA TRP A 332 31.28 -20.20 15.22
C TRP A 332 32.53 -19.97 14.34
N LEU A 333 32.35 -19.55 13.09
CA LEU A 333 33.45 -19.20 12.17
C LEU A 333 34.33 -18.09 12.77
N VAL A 334 33.73 -16.99 13.21
CA VAL A 334 34.45 -15.85 13.81
C VAL A 334 35.19 -16.27 15.08
N ARG A 335 34.55 -17.08 15.94
CA ARG A 335 35.21 -17.64 17.14
C ARG A 335 36.40 -18.53 16.79
N ASN A 336 36.28 -19.36 15.77
CA ASN A 336 37.39 -20.19 15.28
C ASN A 336 38.51 -19.35 14.68
N MET A 337 38.21 -18.30 13.93
CA MET A 337 39.23 -17.36 13.42
C MET A 337 39.99 -16.68 14.57
N GLN A 338 39.31 -16.32 15.65
CA GLN A 338 39.94 -15.75 16.85
C GLN A 338 40.75 -16.80 17.64
N ALA A 339 40.19 -18.02 17.78
CA ALA A 339 40.89 -19.15 18.39
C ALA A 339 41.97 -19.73 17.48
N GLY A 340 41.87 -19.46 16.19
CA GLY A 340 42.73 -20.02 15.14
C GLY A 340 44.18 -19.57 15.21
N SER A 341 44.50 -18.63 16.08
CA SER A 341 45.90 -18.35 16.45
C SER A 341 46.62 -19.52 17.16
N GLY A 342 45.89 -20.65 17.32
CA GLY A 342 46.43 -21.84 18.01
C GLY A 342 46.64 -21.55 19.54
N LYS A 343 46.49 -22.59 20.33
CA LYS A 343 46.78 -22.50 21.77
C LYS A 343 48.28 -22.77 21.99
N TRP A 344 48.88 -21.97 22.84
CA TRP A 344 50.22 -22.22 23.25
C TRP A 344 50.23 -23.38 24.26
N MET A 345 51.00 -24.42 23.97
CA MET A 345 51.31 -25.48 24.91
C MET A 345 52.62 -25.14 25.56
N VAL A 346 52.56 -24.87 26.85
CA VAL A 346 53.70 -24.46 27.67
C VAL A 346 53.80 -25.44 28.84
N GLU A 347 54.98 -25.95 29.10
CA GLU A 347 55.24 -26.79 30.24
C GLU A 347 54.94 -26.02 31.54
N LYS A 348 54.36 -26.73 32.51
CA LYS A 348 53.99 -26.12 33.81
C LYS A 348 55.25 -25.57 34.51
N ASN A 349 55.15 -24.32 34.93
CA ASN A 349 56.21 -23.56 35.64
C ASN A 349 57.45 -23.16 34.80
N THR A 350 57.41 -23.24 33.48
CA THR A 350 58.53 -22.79 32.62
C THR A 350 58.48 -21.32 32.27
N MET A 351 57.37 -20.64 32.50
CA MET A 351 57.22 -19.18 32.21
C MET A 351 56.64 -18.42 33.38
N SER A 352 57.09 -17.22 33.54
CA SER A 352 56.56 -16.27 34.54
C SER A 352 55.16 -15.77 34.17
N PRO A 353 54.37 -15.30 35.12
CA PRO A 353 53.02 -14.77 34.82
C PRO A 353 53.03 -13.60 33.80
N PRO A 354 53.99 -12.65 33.81
CA PRO A 354 54.03 -11.59 32.79
C PRO A 354 54.37 -12.11 31.40
N GLU A 355 55.21 -13.14 31.25
CA GLU A 355 55.53 -13.77 29.97
C GLU A 355 54.30 -14.52 29.41
N LYS A 356 53.55 -15.23 30.28
CA LYS A 356 52.26 -15.81 29.90
C LYS A 356 51.24 -14.78 29.44
N ALA A 357 51.18 -13.64 30.10
CA ALA A 357 50.27 -12.56 29.70
C ALA A 357 50.64 -11.97 28.33
N ARG A 358 51.95 -11.85 28.01
CA ARG A 358 52.41 -11.42 26.68
C ARG A 358 52.04 -12.43 25.61
N MET A 359 52.22 -13.74 25.84
CA MET A 359 51.80 -14.77 24.89
C MET A 359 50.28 -14.74 24.60
N LEU A 360 49.47 -14.36 25.59
CA LEU A 360 48.02 -14.27 25.44
C LEU A 360 47.59 -13.03 24.67
N ASN A 361 48.38 -11.97 24.65
CA ASN A 361 48.04 -10.72 23.96
C ASN A 361 48.05 -10.84 22.43
N ASN A 362 48.61 -11.91 21.86
CA ASN A 362 48.58 -12.26 20.43
C ASN A 362 48.93 -11.10 19.48
N ARG A 363 49.90 -10.24 19.87
CA ARG A 363 50.42 -9.17 18.99
C ARG A 363 51.29 -9.79 17.92
N LEU A 364 51.10 -9.42 16.67
CA LEU A 364 51.84 -9.97 15.53
C LEU A 364 53.34 -9.66 15.55
N ASP A 365 53.75 -8.61 16.22
CA ASP A 365 55.12 -8.06 16.22
C ASP A 365 55.87 -8.33 17.51
N GLU A 366 55.34 -9.16 18.43
CA GLU A 366 55.95 -9.39 19.75
C GLU A 366 56.85 -10.61 19.72
N VAL A 367 58.12 -10.42 19.92
CA VAL A 367 59.10 -11.49 20.12
C VAL A 367 58.94 -12.02 21.56
N ILE A 368 58.60 -13.27 21.68
CA ILE A 368 58.41 -13.92 22.97
C ILE A 368 59.69 -14.66 23.34
N GLU A 369 60.43 -14.08 24.28
CA GLU A 369 61.60 -14.71 24.87
C GLU A 369 61.17 -15.58 26.04
N TYR A 370 61.69 -16.80 26.10
CA TYR A 370 61.47 -17.68 27.21
C TYR A 370 62.77 -18.25 27.74
N THR A 371 62.85 -18.46 29.05
CA THR A 371 64.03 -19.01 29.69
C THR A 371 63.87 -20.51 29.87
N LYS A 372 64.79 -21.26 29.28
CA LYS A 372 64.83 -22.73 29.41
C LYS A 372 65.28 -23.09 30.83
N GLN A 373 64.42 -23.71 31.63
CA GLN A 373 64.74 -24.03 33.02
C GLN A 373 65.54 -25.35 33.17
N ASN A 374 65.40 -26.29 32.21
CA ASN A 374 66.12 -27.54 32.19
C ASN A 374 66.51 -27.93 30.77
N GLN A 375 67.56 -28.74 30.63
CA GLN A 375 68.02 -29.23 29.32
C GLN A 375 66.96 -30.01 28.53
N TYR A 376 65.99 -30.56 29.26
CA TYR A 376 64.89 -31.39 28.67
C TYR A 376 63.59 -30.61 28.48
N SER A 377 63.52 -29.32 28.88
CA SER A 377 62.33 -28.52 28.72
C SER A 377 62.01 -28.31 27.23
N ALA A 378 60.80 -28.65 26.80
CA ALA A 378 60.35 -28.39 25.47
C ALA A 378 60.10 -26.89 25.22
N ALA A 379 60.48 -26.39 24.08
CA ALA A 379 60.14 -25.04 23.66
C ALA A 379 58.59 -24.87 23.61
N PRO A 380 58.07 -23.71 23.97
CA PRO A 380 56.65 -23.42 23.76
C PRO A 380 56.23 -23.71 22.35
N GLN A 381 55.23 -24.54 22.21
CA GLN A 381 54.70 -24.95 20.89
C GLN A 381 53.30 -24.35 20.71
N ARG A 382 53.08 -23.87 19.56
CA ARG A 382 51.72 -23.42 19.16
C ARG A 382 51.01 -24.57 18.47
N THR A 383 49.85 -24.96 18.96
CA THR A 383 49.01 -25.93 18.23
C THR A 383 48.65 -25.35 16.85
N PRO A 384 48.66 -26.16 15.79
CA PRO A 384 48.25 -25.65 14.49
C PRO A 384 46.84 -25.05 14.54
N PRO A 385 46.57 -24.00 13.77
CA PRO A 385 45.25 -23.43 13.72
C PRO A 385 44.22 -24.47 13.30
N THR A 386 43.09 -24.49 13.96
CA THR A 386 41.98 -25.35 13.60
C THR A 386 41.48 -24.94 12.20
N GLN A 387 41.59 -25.84 11.25
CA GLN A 387 41.08 -25.60 9.91
C GLN A 387 39.55 -25.53 9.96
N VAL A 388 38.98 -24.50 9.32
CA VAL A 388 37.53 -24.38 9.15
C VAL A 388 37.10 -25.47 8.15
N SER A 389 36.11 -26.28 8.52
CA SER A 389 35.57 -27.29 7.61
C SER A 389 35.00 -26.62 6.37
N PRO A 390 35.35 -27.06 5.15
CA PRO A 390 34.75 -26.56 3.92
C PRO A 390 33.22 -26.63 3.94
N ALA A 391 32.64 -27.66 4.54
CA ALA A 391 31.21 -27.84 4.67
C ALA A 391 30.51 -26.65 5.41
N VAL A 392 31.17 -26.02 6.39
CA VAL A 392 30.62 -24.83 7.06
C VAL A 392 30.63 -23.62 6.16
N LEU A 393 31.68 -23.47 5.37
CA LEU A 393 31.75 -22.38 4.38
C LEU A 393 30.71 -22.56 3.28
N ASP A 394 30.54 -23.77 2.78
CA ASP A 394 29.51 -24.11 1.78
C ASP A 394 28.11 -23.85 2.34
N PHE A 395 27.87 -24.22 3.61
CA PHE A 395 26.61 -23.91 4.29
C PHE A 395 26.37 -22.39 4.39
N ILE A 396 27.34 -21.62 4.85
CA ILE A 396 27.21 -20.15 4.98
C ILE A 396 26.91 -19.50 3.62
N ASN A 397 27.54 -20.01 2.55
CA ASN A 397 27.31 -19.52 1.19
C ASN A 397 25.95 -19.95 0.62
N GLY A 398 25.49 -21.15 0.95
CA GLY A 398 24.23 -21.72 0.47
C GLY A 398 22.98 -21.23 1.23
N ALA A 399 23.11 -20.99 2.53
CA ALA A 399 21.98 -20.64 3.42
C ALA A 399 21.17 -19.42 2.92
N PRO A 400 21.78 -18.32 2.41
CA PRO A 400 21.02 -17.20 1.86
C PRO A 400 20.14 -17.59 0.66
N THR A 401 20.56 -18.55 -0.14
CA THR A 401 19.76 -19.04 -1.28
C THR A 401 18.57 -19.85 -0.78
N TRP A 402 18.75 -20.78 0.15
CA TRP A 402 17.66 -21.55 0.73
C TRP A 402 16.63 -20.68 1.45
N MET A 403 17.09 -19.63 2.15
CA MET A 403 16.20 -18.67 2.79
C MET A 403 15.35 -17.91 1.77
N LYS A 404 15.92 -17.50 0.63
CA LYS A 404 15.16 -16.89 -0.46
C LYS A 404 14.14 -17.87 -1.07
N ASP A 405 14.57 -19.10 -1.32
CA ASP A 405 13.72 -20.13 -1.92
C ASP A 405 12.50 -20.41 -1.03
N SER A 406 12.68 -20.36 0.30
CA SER A 406 11.57 -20.51 1.26
C SER A 406 10.49 -19.42 1.15
N LEU A 407 10.83 -18.27 0.59
CA LEU A 407 9.89 -17.16 0.30
C LEU A 407 9.48 -17.10 -1.18
N ASN A 408 9.86 -18.08 -1.99
CA ASN A 408 9.66 -18.10 -3.44
C ASN A 408 10.28 -16.89 -4.15
N LEU A 409 11.41 -16.38 -3.64
CA LEU A 409 12.15 -15.28 -4.27
C LEU A 409 13.24 -15.85 -5.18
N SER A 410 13.11 -15.65 -6.49
CA SER A 410 14.09 -16.13 -7.46
C SER A 410 15.20 -15.10 -7.74
N ASP A 411 16.36 -15.57 -8.18
CA ASP A 411 17.46 -14.68 -8.56
C ASP A 411 17.18 -13.90 -9.86
N VAL A 412 16.30 -14.41 -10.71
CA VAL A 412 15.86 -13.73 -11.94
C VAL A 412 15.12 -12.42 -11.62
N GLN A 413 14.29 -12.41 -10.58
CA GLN A 413 13.63 -11.19 -10.10
C GLN A 413 14.63 -10.13 -9.63
N SER A 414 15.85 -10.50 -9.22
CA SER A 414 16.93 -9.56 -8.87
C SER A 414 17.81 -9.14 -10.06
N GLY A 415 17.38 -9.41 -11.28
CA GLY A 415 18.15 -9.06 -12.48
C GLY A 415 19.38 -9.92 -12.71
N LYS A 416 19.57 -11.01 -11.94
CA LYS A 416 20.65 -11.95 -12.17
C LYS A 416 20.22 -12.95 -13.24
N THR A 417 20.72 -12.75 -14.44
CA THR A 417 20.55 -13.70 -15.56
C THR A 417 21.48 -14.90 -15.35
N SER A 418 20.96 -16.11 -15.52
CA SER A 418 21.72 -17.32 -15.26
C SER A 418 22.76 -17.65 -16.34
N LYS A 419 22.62 -17.08 -17.54
CA LYS A 419 23.55 -17.33 -18.66
C LYS A 419 23.73 -16.08 -19.53
N ARG A 420 24.96 -15.86 -19.96
CA ARG A 420 25.31 -14.85 -20.95
C ARG A 420 24.69 -15.25 -22.30
N GLY A 421 23.79 -14.45 -22.88
CA GLY A 421 23.19 -14.71 -24.19
C GLY A 421 21.79 -15.32 -24.17
N GLU A 422 21.07 -15.31 -23.04
CA GLU A 422 19.65 -15.67 -23.03
C GLU A 422 18.84 -14.64 -23.83
N SER A 423 17.88 -15.13 -24.65
CA SER A 423 16.97 -14.24 -25.39
C SER A 423 16.04 -13.49 -24.44
N GLY A 424 15.63 -12.25 -24.83
CA GLY A 424 14.69 -11.46 -24.04
C GLY A 424 13.41 -12.22 -23.67
N GLY A 425 12.86 -13.00 -24.62
CA GLY A 425 11.67 -13.83 -24.37
C GLY A 425 11.90 -14.98 -23.37
N ALA A 426 13.10 -15.56 -23.32
CA ALA A 426 13.44 -16.58 -22.32
C ALA A 426 13.56 -15.96 -20.91
N ILE A 427 14.09 -14.75 -20.82
CA ILE A 427 14.17 -13.99 -19.56
C ILE A 427 12.77 -13.62 -19.07
N GLU A 428 11.90 -13.14 -19.97
CA GLU A 428 10.53 -12.79 -19.66
C GLU A 428 9.72 -14.00 -19.17
N LEU A 429 9.85 -15.15 -19.84
CA LEU A 429 9.19 -16.39 -19.41
C LEU A 429 9.63 -16.81 -18.00
N LYS A 430 10.94 -16.75 -17.73
CA LYS A 430 11.49 -17.05 -16.40
C LYS A 430 11.00 -16.06 -15.34
N LEU A 431 10.91 -14.78 -15.69
CA LEU A 431 10.39 -13.74 -14.78
C LEU A 431 8.91 -13.99 -14.47
N ASN A 432 8.11 -14.33 -15.47
CA ASN A 432 6.70 -14.67 -15.28
C ASN A 432 6.51 -15.91 -14.38
N GLN A 433 7.33 -16.96 -14.58
CA GLN A 433 7.31 -18.12 -13.71
C GLN A 433 7.75 -17.79 -12.27
N ALA A 434 8.77 -16.95 -12.12
CA ALA A 434 9.26 -16.51 -10.82
C ALA A 434 8.25 -15.65 -10.06
N ASN A 435 7.42 -14.89 -10.76
CA ASN A 435 6.40 -14.03 -10.16
C ASN A 435 5.11 -14.79 -9.81
N ALA A 436 4.87 -15.98 -10.33
CA ALA A 436 3.63 -16.73 -10.13
C ALA A 436 3.22 -16.91 -8.64
N PRO A 437 4.10 -17.20 -7.69
CA PRO A 437 3.73 -17.27 -6.27
C PRO A 437 3.30 -15.92 -5.69
N LEU A 438 3.94 -14.83 -6.11
CA LEU A 438 3.59 -13.48 -5.66
C LEU A 438 2.28 -12.99 -6.26
N GLU A 439 1.91 -13.51 -7.43
CA GLU A 439 0.64 -13.20 -8.09
C GLU A 439 -0.58 -13.62 -7.25
N MET A 440 -0.48 -14.71 -6.50
CA MET A 440 -1.55 -15.09 -5.58
C MET A 440 -1.76 -14.06 -4.45
N VAL A 441 -0.66 -13.45 -3.98
CA VAL A 441 -0.73 -12.39 -2.97
C VAL A 441 -1.32 -11.13 -3.59
N ARG A 442 -0.90 -10.78 -4.81
CA ARG A 442 -1.44 -9.62 -5.57
C ARG A 442 -2.95 -9.72 -5.77
N ARG A 443 -3.46 -10.84 -6.28
CA ARG A 443 -4.91 -11.03 -6.51
C ARG A 443 -5.75 -10.88 -5.25
N ARG A 444 -5.24 -11.27 -4.09
CA ARG A 444 -5.92 -11.04 -2.80
C ARG A 444 -5.90 -9.56 -2.42
N ASP A 445 -4.77 -8.92 -2.64
CA ASP A 445 -4.59 -7.50 -2.39
C ASP A 445 -5.50 -6.66 -3.28
N ASP A 446 -5.58 -7.00 -4.56
CA ASP A 446 -6.42 -6.31 -5.54
C ASP A 446 -7.87 -6.30 -5.08
N ARG A 447 -8.42 -7.48 -4.73
CA ARG A 447 -9.80 -7.57 -4.21
C ARG A 447 -10.01 -6.74 -2.94
N THR A 448 -9.07 -6.79 -2.00
CA THR A 448 -9.18 -5.99 -0.77
C THR A 448 -9.05 -4.49 -1.06
N THR A 449 -8.24 -4.12 -2.04
CA THR A 449 -8.06 -2.73 -2.47
C THR A 449 -9.29 -2.24 -3.24
N GLU A 450 -9.93 -3.06 -4.07
CA GLU A 450 -11.20 -2.75 -4.72
C GLU A 450 -12.29 -2.43 -3.70
N ASP A 451 -12.42 -3.26 -2.66
CA ASP A 451 -13.36 -3.04 -1.57
C ASP A 451 -13.03 -1.77 -0.76
N LEU A 452 -11.74 -1.50 -0.54
CA LEU A 452 -11.27 -0.27 0.12
C LEU A 452 -11.63 0.98 -0.70
N LEU A 453 -11.31 0.97 -1.99
CA LEU A 453 -11.56 2.11 -2.88
C LEU A 453 -13.06 2.35 -3.06
N MET A 454 -13.86 1.30 -3.26
CA MET A 454 -15.31 1.42 -3.34
C MET A 454 -15.90 2.01 -2.05
N GLY A 455 -15.45 1.52 -0.90
CA GLY A 455 -15.88 2.04 0.39
C GLY A 455 -15.48 3.49 0.59
N LEU A 456 -14.24 3.86 0.27
CA LEU A 456 -13.75 5.22 0.39
C LEU A 456 -14.47 6.18 -0.55
N TYR A 457 -14.70 5.78 -1.80
CA TYR A 457 -15.48 6.54 -2.78
C TYR A 457 -16.89 6.86 -2.26
N CYS A 458 -17.58 5.84 -1.75
CA CYS A 458 -18.91 6.00 -1.17
C CYS A 458 -18.91 6.86 0.11
N ASP A 459 -17.83 6.80 0.91
CA ASP A 459 -17.72 7.59 2.13
C ASP A 459 -17.45 9.07 1.79
N VAL A 460 -16.59 9.34 0.81
CA VAL A 460 -16.23 10.72 0.42
C VAL A 460 -17.43 11.48 -0.17
N LEU A 461 -18.19 10.81 -1.02
CA LEU A 461 -19.37 11.39 -1.69
C LEU A 461 -20.68 11.12 -0.94
N ASN A 462 -20.62 10.74 0.34
CA ASN A 462 -21.82 10.47 1.12
C ASN A 462 -22.68 11.72 1.29
N PRO A 463 -23.96 11.72 0.87
CA PRO A 463 -24.84 12.89 0.94
C PRO A 463 -25.01 13.49 2.32
N ARG A 464 -24.65 12.77 3.38
CA ARG A 464 -24.74 13.26 4.77
C ARG A 464 -23.74 14.39 5.07
N TRP A 465 -22.59 14.41 4.41
CA TRP A 465 -21.51 15.37 4.69
C TRP A 465 -20.77 15.89 3.46
N ALA A 466 -20.88 15.25 2.31
CA ALA A 466 -20.29 15.76 1.08
C ALA A 466 -20.91 17.11 0.72
N ARG A 467 -20.07 18.11 0.50
CA ARG A 467 -20.48 19.48 0.20
C ARG A 467 -19.89 19.92 -1.12
N LEU A 468 -20.62 20.78 -1.81
CA LEU A 468 -20.23 21.35 -3.07
C LEU A 468 -18.85 22.04 -2.98
N ASP A 469 -18.61 22.82 -1.92
CA ASP A 469 -17.35 23.53 -1.70
C ASP A 469 -16.15 22.58 -1.56
N GLN A 470 -16.30 21.47 -0.80
CA GLN A 470 -15.25 20.49 -0.60
C GLN A 470 -14.92 19.72 -1.88
N VAL A 471 -15.92 19.36 -2.65
CA VAL A 471 -15.73 18.64 -3.92
C VAL A 471 -15.07 19.58 -4.94
N ARG A 472 -15.49 20.87 -4.97
CA ARG A 472 -14.87 21.89 -5.82
C ARG A 472 -13.41 22.14 -5.44
N GLU A 473 -13.07 22.24 -4.15
CA GLU A 473 -11.70 22.41 -3.66
C GLU A 473 -10.77 21.30 -4.21
N VAL A 474 -11.26 20.06 -4.26
CA VAL A 474 -10.50 18.93 -4.81
C VAL A 474 -10.43 18.96 -6.34
N LEU A 475 -11.53 19.24 -7.02
CA LEU A 475 -11.59 19.30 -8.50
C LEU A 475 -10.83 20.49 -9.07
N GLY A 476 -10.78 21.60 -8.34
CA GLY A 476 -10.24 22.91 -8.73
C GLY A 476 -11.32 23.98 -8.76
N GLU A 477 -10.95 25.21 -8.42
CA GLU A 477 -11.88 26.34 -8.31
C GLU A 477 -12.60 26.69 -9.62
N ASP A 478 -11.94 26.41 -10.75
CA ASP A 478 -12.48 26.65 -12.11
C ASP A 478 -13.54 25.62 -12.54
N THR A 479 -13.82 24.59 -11.69
CA THR A 479 -14.78 23.54 -12.03
C THR A 479 -16.21 24.11 -11.96
N PRO A 480 -17.02 23.98 -13.02
CA PRO A 480 -18.41 24.47 -13.02
C PRO A 480 -19.25 23.81 -11.92
N ASP A 481 -20.13 24.61 -11.30
CA ASP A 481 -21.04 24.11 -10.25
C ASP A 481 -21.91 22.95 -10.69
N GLU A 482 -22.30 22.94 -11.94
CA GLU A 482 -23.11 21.88 -12.54
C GLU A 482 -22.41 20.54 -12.53
N MET A 483 -21.10 20.50 -12.83
CA MET A 483 -20.29 19.27 -12.72
C MET A 483 -20.28 18.74 -11.28
N VAL A 484 -20.12 19.61 -10.31
CA VAL A 484 -20.13 19.23 -8.90
C VAL A 484 -21.52 18.76 -8.47
N ARG A 485 -22.57 19.45 -8.91
CA ARG A 485 -23.96 19.06 -8.63
C ARG A 485 -24.31 17.73 -9.30
N ALA A 486 -23.87 17.47 -10.53
CA ALA A 486 -24.07 16.20 -11.20
C ALA A 486 -23.49 15.02 -10.42
N LEU A 487 -22.30 15.24 -9.80
CA LEU A 487 -21.67 14.23 -8.95
C LEU A 487 -22.37 14.01 -7.60
N LEU A 488 -22.91 15.10 -6.99
CA LEU A 488 -23.58 15.06 -5.69
C LEU A 488 -25.08 14.81 -5.74
N ARG A 489 -25.68 14.74 -6.95
CA ARG A 489 -27.12 14.58 -7.15
C ARG A 489 -27.64 13.28 -6.58
N ASP A 490 -26.90 12.20 -6.81
CA ASP A 490 -27.28 10.85 -6.38
C ASP A 490 -26.28 10.26 -5.38
N ASP A 491 -26.75 9.33 -4.55
CA ASP A 491 -25.88 8.52 -3.70
C ASP A 491 -24.95 7.69 -4.60
N PRO A 492 -23.62 7.71 -4.42
CA PRO A 492 -22.65 6.93 -5.22
C PRO A 492 -23.03 5.48 -5.45
N LYS A 493 -23.72 4.87 -4.49
CA LYS A 493 -24.21 3.48 -4.55
C LYS A 493 -25.26 3.24 -5.63
N LYS A 494 -25.97 4.28 -6.05
CA LYS A 494 -26.97 4.16 -7.11
C LYS A 494 -26.32 4.08 -8.47
N TYR A 495 -25.22 4.78 -8.66
CA TYR A 495 -24.60 4.88 -9.98
C TYR A 495 -23.32 4.04 -10.16
N ILE A 496 -22.54 3.73 -9.09
CA ILE A 496 -21.39 2.82 -9.15
C ILE A 496 -21.79 1.44 -8.61
N SER A 497 -21.47 0.39 -9.36
CA SER A 497 -21.68 -1.00 -8.93
C SER A 497 -20.49 -1.54 -8.13
N HIS A 498 -19.28 -1.34 -8.63
CA HIS A 498 -18.02 -1.77 -8.03
C HIS A 498 -16.85 -1.01 -8.65
N VAL A 499 -15.69 -1.17 -8.05
CA VAL A 499 -14.41 -0.67 -8.53
C VAL A 499 -13.59 -1.88 -8.96
N ASN A 500 -13.03 -1.83 -10.16
CA ASN A 500 -12.09 -2.84 -10.65
C ASN A 500 -10.70 -2.24 -10.66
N LEU A 501 -9.74 -2.92 -10.09
CA LEU A 501 -8.33 -2.62 -10.34
C LEU A 501 -7.97 -3.12 -11.74
N LEU A 502 -7.34 -2.25 -12.51
CA LEU A 502 -6.81 -2.66 -13.80
C LEU A 502 -5.63 -3.60 -13.54
N PRO A 503 -5.60 -4.78 -14.15
CA PRO A 503 -4.52 -5.72 -13.93
C PRO A 503 -3.20 -5.03 -14.27
N SER A 504 -2.34 -4.87 -13.27
CA SER A 504 -0.98 -4.38 -13.43
C SER A 504 -0.15 -5.48 -14.09
N THR A 505 -0.50 -5.82 -15.32
CA THR A 505 0.37 -6.59 -16.21
C THR A 505 1.54 -5.69 -16.55
N ASN A 506 2.60 -5.82 -15.78
CA ASN A 506 3.84 -5.08 -15.97
C ASN A 506 3.74 -3.60 -15.62
N ARG A 507 4.62 -3.15 -14.77
CA ARG A 507 4.95 -1.76 -14.42
C ARG A 507 3.97 -0.70 -14.96
N PRO A 508 3.27 0.07 -14.15
CA PRO A 508 2.37 1.09 -14.66
C PRO A 508 3.14 1.92 -15.68
N LYS A 509 2.63 1.95 -16.90
CA LYS A 509 3.25 2.72 -17.98
C LYS A 509 3.28 4.17 -17.56
N THR A 510 4.46 4.78 -17.57
CA THR A 510 4.59 6.20 -17.33
C THR A 510 3.83 6.98 -18.41
N PRO A 511 3.42 8.25 -18.18
CA PRO A 511 2.82 9.06 -19.22
C PRO A 511 3.64 9.11 -20.50
N SER A 512 4.98 9.10 -20.40
CA SER A 512 5.89 9.04 -21.54
C SER A 512 5.84 7.70 -22.28
N GLU A 513 5.72 6.58 -21.58
CA GLU A 513 5.56 5.26 -22.19
C GLU A 513 4.21 5.10 -22.89
N GLN A 514 3.15 5.65 -22.30
CA GLN A 514 1.81 5.68 -22.92
C GLN A 514 1.82 6.53 -24.20
N GLN A 515 2.49 7.68 -24.15
CA GLN A 515 2.67 8.54 -25.32
C GLN A 515 3.48 7.83 -26.40
N GLN A 516 4.57 7.16 -26.05
CA GLN A 516 5.38 6.40 -26.97
C GLN A 516 4.63 5.22 -27.61
N GLU A 517 3.80 4.52 -26.82
CA GLU A 517 2.95 3.44 -27.32
C GLU A 517 1.97 3.95 -28.39
N ILE A 518 1.24 5.04 -28.11
CA ILE A 518 0.29 5.62 -29.06
C ILE A 518 1.00 6.15 -30.29
N THR A 519 2.16 6.80 -30.12
CA THR A 519 2.98 7.24 -31.25
C THR A 519 3.45 6.06 -32.09
N THR A 520 3.77 4.93 -31.47
CA THR A 520 4.17 3.70 -32.18
C THR A 520 2.98 3.09 -32.92
N LEU A 521 1.79 3.03 -32.30
CA LEU A 521 0.57 2.53 -32.95
C LEU A 521 0.15 3.41 -34.13
N HIS A 522 0.31 4.72 -33.99
CA HIS A 522 0.09 5.66 -35.09
C HIS A 522 1.13 5.46 -36.21
N GLY A 523 2.41 5.32 -35.87
CA GLY A 523 3.48 5.05 -36.82
C GLY A 523 3.35 3.69 -37.56
N GLN A 524 2.68 2.72 -36.95
CA GLN A 524 2.36 1.41 -37.52
C GLN A 524 1.06 1.39 -38.36
N GLY A 525 0.34 2.51 -38.43
CA GLY A 525 -0.93 2.60 -39.14
C GLY A 525 -2.10 1.90 -38.47
N VAL A 526 -1.98 1.59 -37.17
CA VAL A 526 -3.09 1.05 -36.36
C VAL A 526 -4.05 2.18 -35.97
N ILE A 527 -3.53 3.38 -35.79
CA ILE A 527 -4.28 4.63 -35.61
C ILE A 527 -4.03 5.48 -36.84
N ASP A 528 -5.06 5.63 -37.68
CA ASP A 528 -4.92 6.22 -39.01
C ASP A 528 -4.67 7.74 -38.99
N ASN A 529 -5.14 8.45 -37.94
CA ASN A 529 -5.12 9.90 -37.90
C ASN A 529 -4.39 10.42 -36.62
N SER A 530 -3.61 11.47 -36.79
CA SER A 530 -2.94 12.15 -35.67
C SER A 530 -3.91 12.72 -34.63
N GLU A 531 -5.12 13.12 -35.04
CA GLU A 531 -6.17 13.59 -34.16
C GLU A 531 -6.74 12.45 -33.31
N ASP A 532 -6.88 11.25 -33.88
CA ASP A 532 -7.33 10.07 -33.12
C ASP A 532 -6.26 9.62 -32.11
N ALA A 533 -5.00 9.76 -32.45
CA ALA A 533 -3.90 9.55 -31.51
C ALA A 533 -3.93 10.55 -30.34
N LEU A 534 -4.21 11.82 -30.62
CA LEU A 534 -4.36 12.85 -29.59
C LEU A 534 -5.61 12.59 -28.73
N TRP A 535 -6.69 12.14 -29.32
CA TRP A 535 -7.92 11.78 -28.63
C TRP A 535 -7.69 10.61 -27.66
N GLU A 536 -7.02 9.55 -28.11
CA GLU A 536 -6.64 8.42 -27.25
C GLU A 536 -5.72 8.84 -26.10
N LEU A 537 -4.76 9.75 -26.34
CA LEU A 537 -3.93 10.33 -25.28
C LEU A 537 -4.76 11.09 -24.26
N MET A 538 -5.73 11.89 -24.71
CA MET A 538 -6.63 12.63 -23.82
C MET A 538 -7.46 11.68 -22.95
N LEU A 539 -8.05 10.63 -23.54
CA LEU A 539 -8.85 9.65 -22.79
C LEU A 539 -8.02 8.90 -21.73
N ARG A 540 -6.71 8.72 -21.98
CA ARG A 540 -5.77 8.14 -21.02
C ARG A 540 -5.21 9.15 -20.01
N GLY A 541 -5.62 10.43 -20.09
CA GLY A 541 -5.18 11.49 -19.18
C GLY A 541 -3.76 12.00 -19.43
N VAL A 542 -3.21 11.79 -20.63
CA VAL A 542 -1.88 12.25 -21.06
C VAL A 542 -2.04 13.50 -21.92
N ASN A 543 -1.45 14.62 -21.47
CA ASN A 543 -1.28 15.92 -22.18
C ASN A 543 -2.18 16.17 -23.41
N ALA A 544 -3.49 16.39 -23.20
CA ALA A 544 -4.37 16.91 -24.22
C ALA A 544 -4.25 18.44 -24.32
N SER A 545 -4.55 19.01 -25.48
CA SER A 545 -4.73 20.46 -25.57
C SER A 545 -5.87 20.89 -24.61
N SER A 546 -5.75 22.06 -23.99
CA SER A 546 -6.77 22.61 -23.10
C SER A 546 -8.14 22.68 -23.78
N ASP A 547 -8.15 23.04 -25.06
CA ASP A 547 -9.37 23.26 -25.84
C ASP A 547 -10.10 21.95 -26.11
N MET A 548 -9.38 20.88 -26.48
CA MET A 548 -9.95 19.55 -26.66
C MET A 548 -10.59 19.02 -25.36
N LYS A 549 -9.90 19.23 -24.24
CA LYS A 549 -10.41 18.81 -22.94
C LYS A 549 -11.63 19.61 -22.51
N ASN A 550 -11.61 20.93 -22.69
CA ASN A 550 -12.72 21.80 -22.34
C ASN A 550 -13.96 21.47 -23.19
N ALA A 551 -13.81 21.27 -24.50
CA ALA A 551 -14.89 20.85 -25.40
C ALA A 551 -15.46 19.48 -25.00
N HIS A 552 -14.59 18.52 -24.67
CA HIS A 552 -15.03 17.21 -24.19
C HIS A 552 -15.81 17.31 -22.87
N ASP A 553 -15.30 18.06 -21.89
CA ASP A 553 -15.95 18.23 -20.60
C ASP A 553 -17.30 18.95 -20.72
N LYS A 554 -17.38 19.97 -21.56
CA LYS A 554 -18.63 20.68 -21.85
C LYS A 554 -19.65 19.75 -22.46
N GLN A 555 -19.27 19.00 -23.50
CA GLN A 555 -20.16 18.07 -24.19
C GLN A 555 -20.67 16.95 -23.26
N LEU A 556 -19.84 16.44 -22.35
CA LEU A 556 -20.29 15.48 -21.34
C LEU A 556 -21.37 16.09 -20.42
N MET A 557 -21.29 17.37 -20.10
CA MET A 557 -22.31 18.07 -19.31
C MET A 557 -23.63 18.18 -20.06
N GLU A 558 -23.60 18.54 -21.33
CA GLU A 558 -24.78 18.64 -22.16
C GLU A 558 -25.47 17.28 -22.34
N ILE A 559 -24.69 16.23 -22.60
CA ILE A 559 -25.19 14.85 -22.61
C ILE A 559 -25.84 14.47 -21.27
N ASN A 560 -25.21 14.82 -20.15
CA ASN A 560 -25.77 14.54 -18.83
C ASN A 560 -27.09 15.27 -18.60
N GLN A 561 -27.18 16.53 -19.02
CA GLN A 561 -28.40 17.33 -18.93
C GLN A 561 -29.52 16.71 -19.77
N MET A 562 -29.27 16.41 -21.04
CA MET A 562 -30.24 15.79 -21.93
C MET A 562 -30.78 14.46 -21.38
N LEU A 563 -29.91 13.60 -20.87
CA LEU A 563 -30.30 12.29 -20.34
C LEU A 563 -31.06 12.34 -19.00
N HIS A 564 -30.87 13.38 -18.20
CA HIS A 564 -31.53 13.50 -16.89
C HIS A 564 -32.76 14.39 -16.90
N GLU A 565 -32.75 15.44 -17.71
CA GLU A 565 -33.87 16.40 -17.80
C GLU A 565 -34.82 16.06 -18.93
N GLY A 566 -34.36 15.28 -19.94
CA GLY A 566 -35.13 14.93 -21.14
C GLY A 566 -35.32 16.12 -22.06
N GLU A 567 -34.58 17.20 -21.87
CA GLU A 567 -34.68 18.42 -22.68
C GLU A 567 -33.48 18.53 -23.62
N TYR A 568 -33.76 18.98 -24.85
CA TYR A 568 -32.74 19.21 -25.86
C TYR A 568 -31.85 20.44 -25.49
N VAL A 569 -30.53 20.28 -25.55
CA VAL A 569 -29.56 21.38 -25.38
C VAL A 569 -29.15 21.89 -26.75
N PRO A 570 -29.41 23.19 -27.09
CA PRO A 570 -29.09 23.77 -28.38
C PRO A 570 -27.57 23.94 -28.57
N VAL A 571 -27.09 23.70 -29.79
CA VAL A 571 -25.71 23.92 -30.22
C VAL A 571 -25.48 25.38 -30.58
N TYR A 572 -24.38 25.99 -30.10
CA TYR A 572 -24.02 27.37 -30.35
C TYR A 572 -22.87 27.47 -31.36
N MET A 573 -22.93 28.51 -32.25
CA MET A 573 -21.96 28.72 -33.33
C MET A 573 -20.49 28.90 -32.89
N ALA A 574 -20.23 29.22 -31.63
CA ALA A 574 -18.89 29.52 -31.13
C ALA A 574 -18.23 28.29 -30.45
N GLU A 575 -18.76 27.13 -30.66
CA GLU A 575 -18.31 25.87 -30.06
C GLU A 575 -17.29 25.14 -30.94
N ASN A 576 -16.50 24.24 -30.33
CA ASN A 576 -15.59 23.40 -31.10
C ASN A 576 -16.30 22.14 -31.59
N HIS A 577 -17.07 22.31 -32.66
CA HIS A 577 -17.97 21.29 -33.16
C HIS A 577 -17.29 19.96 -33.50
N GLY A 578 -16.04 19.98 -33.97
CA GLY A 578 -15.27 18.79 -34.28
C GLY A 578 -15.02 17.89 -33.08
N TYR A 579 -14.62 18.48 -31.95
CA TYR A 579 -14.36 17.74 -30.72
C TYR A 579 -15.64 17.35 -30.00
N GLU A 580 -16.61 18.24 -29.95
CA GLU A 580 -17.90 17.98 -29.29
C GLU A 580 -18.67 16.86 -29.98
N LYS A 581 -18.76 16.88 -31.31
CA LYS A 581 -19.31 15.79 -32.12
C LYS A 581 -18.64 14.44 -31.85
N ARG A 582 -17.31 14.40 -31.75
CA ARG A 582 -16.56 13.20 -31.41
C ARG A 582 -16.91 12.67 -30.02
N THR A 583 -17.14 13.58 -29.06
CA THR A 583 -17.55 13.20 -27.71
C THR A 583 -18.91 12.50 -27.72
N VAL A 584 -19.89 13.04 -28.47
CA VAL A 584 -21.21 12.39 -28.62
C VAL A 584 -21.08 11.02 -29.29
N ALA A 585 -20.31 10.95 -30.38
CA ALA A 585 -20.09 9.68 -31.10
C ALA A 585 -19.42 8.64 -30.18
N TRP A 586 -18.39 9.04 -29.44
CA TRP A 586 -17.73 8.18 -28.44
C TRP A 586 -18.70 7.72 -27.34
N PHE A 587 -19.55 8.61 -26.83
CA PHE A 587 -20.55 8.26 -25.82
C PHE A 587 -21.54 7.22 -26.34
N VAL A 588 -22.09 7.43 -27.54
CA VAL A 588 -23.06 6.50 -28.17
C VAL A 588 -22.41 5.16 -28.53
N SER A 589 -21.12 5.14 -28.86
CA SER A 589 -20.38 3.91 -29.17
C SER A 589 -20.10 3.01 -27.94
N GLN A 590 -20.29 3.52 -26.72
CA GLN A 590 -20.10 2.70 -25.54
C GLN A 590 -21.13 1.56 -25.48
N PRO A 591 -20.72 0.33 -25.09
CA PRO A 591 -21.66 -0.80 -24.99
C PRO A 591 -22.86 -0.52 -24.08
N ALA A 592 -22.64 0.30 -23.05
CA ALA A 592 -23.69 0.72 -22.13
C ALA A 592 -24.78 1.60 -22.80
N ALA A 593 -24.47 2.29 -23.90
CA ALA A 593 -25.44 3.12 -24.63
C ALA A 593 -26.55 2.30 -25.31
N MET A 594 -26.37 0.97 -25.47
CA MET A 594 -27.43 0.10 -25.96
C MET A 594 -28.65 0.08 -25.03
N ALA A 595 -28.48 0.42 -23.75
CA ALA A 595 -29.54 0.49 -22.74
C ALA A 595 -30.28 1.83 -22.68
N LEU A 596 -29.94 2.80 -23.55
CA LEU A 596 -30.66 4.08 -23.66
C LEU A 596 -32.06 3.87 -24.24
N THR A 597 -33.02 4.69 -23.76
CA THR A 597 -34.35 4.74 -24.33
C THR A 597 -34.34 5.27 -25.77
N GLU A 598 -35.37 5.04 -26.54
CA GLU A 598 -35.49 5.58 -27.90
C GLU A 598 -35.43 7.12 -27.87
N GLU A 599 -36.14 7.73 -26.93
CA GLU A 599 -36.18 9.18 -26.73
C GLU A 599 -34.77 9.75 -26.44
N ASP A 600 -34.01 9.11 -25.56
CA ASP A 600 -32.63 9.52 -25.23
C ASP A 600 -31.73 9.43 -26.48
N ARG A 601 -31.90 8.41 -27.33
CA ARG A 601 -31.14 8.23 -28.56
C ARG A 601 -31.48 9.29 -29.60
N GLU A 602 -32.78 9.63 -29.75
CA GLU A 602 -33.21 10.68 -30.66
C GLU A 602 -32.60 12.03 -30.27
N LEU A 603 -32.64 12.40 -29.00
CA LEU A 603 -32.01 13.63 -28.48
C LEU A 603 -30.51 13.70 -28.80
N LEU A 604 -29.77 12.62 -28.52
CA LEU A 604 -28.35 12.57 -28.80
C LEU A 604 -28.04 12.57 -30.30
N THR A 605 -28.86 11.93 -31.10
CA THR A 605 -28.71 11.90 -32.57
C THR A 605 -28.96 13.26 -33.17
N GLN A 606 -30.00 13.95 -32.71
CA GLN A 606 -30.29 15.32 -33.13
C GLN A 606 -29.11 16.25 -32.78
N HIS A 607 -28.63 16.20 -31.55
CA HIS A 607 -27.53 17.01 -31.08
C HIS A 607 -26.21 16.74 -31.85
N TYR A 608 -25.92 15.47 -32.15
CA TYR A 608 -24.81 15.09 -33.03
C TYR A 608 -24.92 15.70 -34.42
N ASN A 609 -26.13 15.63 -35.01
CA ASN A 609 -26.37 16.16 -36.34
C ASN A 609 -26.26 17.68 -36.41
N ASP A 610 -26.67 18.39 -35.37
CA ASP A 610 -26.54 19.84 -35.29
C ASP A 610 -25.06 20.27 -35.19
N HIS A 611 -24.25 19.59 -34.42
CA HIS A 611 -22.78 19.80 -34.41
C HIS A 611 -22.17 19.48 -35.78
N TYR A 612 -22.59 18.41 -36.42
CA TYR A 612 -22.10 18.04 -37.76
C TYR A 612 -22.45 19.11 -38.81
N GLN A 613 -23.67 19.66 -38.79
CA GLN A 613 -24.09 20.72 -39.70
C GLN A 613 -23.31 22.03 -39.44
N ALA A 614 -23.09 22.37 -38.17
CA ALA A 614 -22.33 23.57 -37.78
C ALA A 614 -20.84 23.46 -38.23
N GLU A 615 -20.19 22.30 -38.04
CA GLU A 615 -18.84 22.05 -38.54
C GLU A 615 -18.74 22.14 -40.06
N MET A 616 -19.72 21.59 -40.80
CA MET A 616 -19.74 21.69 -42.25
C MET A 616 -19.94 23.14 -42.71
N ALA A 617 -20.72 23.95 -42.00
CA ALA A 617 -20.90 25.36 -42.30
C ALA A 617 -19.60 26.16 -42.02
N GLU A 618 -18.88 25.87 -40.98
CA GLU A 618 -17.57 26.47 -40.70
C GLU A 618 -16.54 26.13 -41.80
N MET A 619 -16.44 24.86 -42.22
CA MET A 619 -15.55 24.46 -43.29
C MET A 619 -15.86 25.13 -44.62
N GLN A 620 -17.13 25.28 -44.96
CA GLN A 620 -17.56 26.00 -46.16
C GLN A 620 -17.25 27.50 -46.09
N GLY A 621 -17.44 28.12 -44.92
CA GLY A 621 -17.06 29.47 -44.65
C GLY A 621 -15.56 29.74 -44.83
N GLN A 622 -14.72 28.84 -44.32
CA GLN A 622 -13.26 28.93 -44.46
C GLN A 622 -12.82 28.74 -45.93
N GLN A 623 -13.45 27.85 -46.70
CA GLN A 623 -13.19 27.65 -48.13
C GLN A 623 -13.57 28.90 -48.95
N MET A 624 -14.67 29.55 -48.63
CA MET A 624 -15.07 30.79 -49.30
C MET A 624 -14.13 31.95 -49.01
N MET A 625 -13.55 32.03 -47.80
CA MET A 625 -12.55 33.05 -47.45
C MET A 625 -11.21 32.81 -48.12
N GLN A 626 -10.82 31.55 -48.33
CA GLN A 626 -9.57 31.19 -49.05
C GLN A 626 -9.67 31.28 -50.54
N GLY A 627 -10.91 31.23 -51.11
CA GLY A 627 -11.20 31.27 -52.52
C GLY A 627 -11.36 32.68 -53.11
N SER A 628 -11.32 33.76 -52.35
CA SER A 628 -11.38 35.10 -52.89
C SER A 628 -10.00 35.51 -53.46
N PRO A 629 -9.83 35.62 -54.78
CA PRO A 629 -8.59 36.12 -55.34
C PRO A 629 -8.43 37.57 -54.93
N GLU A 630 -7.34 37.90 -54.25
CA GLU A 630 -6.91 39.31 -54.02
C GLU A 630 -6.80 39.95 -55.42
N PRO A 631 -7.56 41.00 -55.73
CA PRO A 631 -7.40 41.72 -56.98
C PRO A 631 -6.16 42.53 -56.92
N GLY A 632 -5.06 42.07 -57.53
CA GLY A 632 -3.91 42.91 -57.77
C GLY A 632 -2.51 42.43 -57.45
N ARG A 633 -2.30 41.16 -57.15
CA ARG A 633 -0.92 40.65 -57.08
C ARG A 633 -0.54 39.90 -58.35
N PRO A 634 0.53 40.36 -59.08
CA PRO A 634 1.02 39.65 -60.25
C PRO A 634 1.65 38.31 -59.80
N SER A 635 1.29 37.22 -60.48
CA SER A 635 1.83 35.86 -60.27
C SER A 635 3.34 35.85 -60.38
N PRO A 636 4.06 35.23 -59.47
CA PRO A 636 5.52 34.99 -59.68
C PRO A 636 5.68 34.04 -60.85
N PRO A 637 6.77 34.19 -61.66
CA PRO A 637 6.99 33.36 -62.83
C PRO A 637 7.29 31.94 -62.43
N SER A 638 6.67 31.00 -63.12
CA SER A 638 6.85 29.53 -62.96
C SER A 638 8.31 29.19 -63.20
N GLU A 639 9.07 28.90 -62.16
CA GLU A 639 10.37 28.22 -62.31
C GLU A 639 10.13 26.74 -62.62
N ALA A 640 10.58 26.39 -63.83
CA ALA A 640 10.59 25.05 -64.36
C ALA A 640 11.47 24.13 -63.49
N PHE A 641 10.93 23.04 -63.07
CA PHE A 641 11.65 21.92 -62.46
C PHE A 641 12.79 21.49 -63.38
N ARG A 642 14.05 21.73 -63.01
CA ARG A 642 15.21 21.01 -63.50
C ARG A 642 15.54 19.94 -62.50
N GLY A 643 15.37 18.70 -62.94
CA GLY A 643 15.84 17.51 -62.23
C GLY A 643 17.36 17.38 -62.27
N SER A 644 17.82 16.42 -61.50
CA SER A 644 19.16 15.89 -61.29
C SER A 644 19.88 16.49 -60.09
N ASP A 645 20.13 15.72 -59.04
CA ASP A 645 21.25 14.83 -58.87
C ASP A 645 21.14 14.04 -57.54
N MET A 646 20.96 12.76 -57.72
CA MET A 646 21.38 11.80 -56.72
C MET A 646 22.87 11.58 -56.88
N ALA A 647 23.66 11.81 -55.88
CA ALA A 647 24.86 11.01 -55.63
C ALA A 647 25.52 11.37 -54.29
N ASN A 648 25.73 10.34 -53.51
CA ASN A 648 26.88 10.15 -52.60
C ASN A 648 27.11 11.07 -51.41
N ALA A 649 26.94 10.47 -50.27
CA ALA A 649 27.99 10.38 -49.23
C ALA A 649 27.31 9.71 -47.99
N GLY A 650 27.75 8.68 -47.42
CA GLY A 650 29.10 8.29 -47.10
C GLY A 650 29.03 7.67 -45.74
N ALA A 651 29.30 6.40 -45.68
CA ALA A 651 29.44 5.62 -44.45
C ALA A 651 30.44 6.28 -43.48
N VAL A 652 30.06 6.36 -42.21
CA VAL A 652 31.03 6.48 -41.13
C VAL A 652 30.76 5.35 -40.13
N ALA A 653 31.76 4.51 -40.03
CA ALA A 653 31.86 3.38 -39.12
C ALA A 653 32.13 3.82 -37.67
N PRO A 654 31.90 2.94 -36.68
CA PRO A 654 32.01 3.27 -35.27
C PRO A 654 33.47 3.18 -34.80
N ALA A 655 33.87 4.11 -33.95
CA ALA A 655 35.11 4.02 -33.17
C ALA A 655 34.81 3.38 -31.81
N ALA A 656 35.61 2.38 -31.52
CA ALA A 656 35.66 1.64 -30.27
C ALA A 656 36.49 2.37 -29.20
N GLN A 657 36.30 1.90 -27.93
CA GLN A 657 37.22 1.99 -26.78
C GLN A 657 37.16 3.32 -26.00
N MET A 658 36.74 3.30 -24.72
CA MET A 658 37.30 2.63 -23.54
C MET A 658 36.22 2.43 -22.47
#